data_ebd7f5960a1492d462cab91d79b31dae
#
_entry.id   ebd7f5960a1492d462cab91d79b31dae
#
_cell.length_a   1.000
_cell.length_b   1.000
_cell.length_c   1.000
_cell.angle_alpha   90.00
_cell.angle_beta   90.00
_cell.angle_gamma   90.00
#
_symmetry.space_group_name_H-M   'P 1'
#
loop_
_entity.id
_entity.type
_entity.pdbx_description
1 polymer ?
#
loop_
_entity_poly.entity_id
_entity_poly.type
_entity_poly.pdbx_seq_one_letter_code
_entity_poly.pdbx_strand_id
1 'polypeptide(L)'
;MRLPPLARHPAALAAALVVFAALVLLPGIGGPGLWEPQEMAMADQAAARADGSYQASPSMTQCPTTADAQGARTLTPRLAAWGLKHVSSSDGGLRVPMAFVGILGVLAVFGIGWRLASPRAGAIAALTLMSFPLWTLQARMLTGELPGAVGGALLIYALVVMVAPRRGSPAALAIDLLVAAAALALGGHLAFHGSGALVGLLPPLAAMAFAGAFARPELVAGLRALWARIDRKRVRPAGPPVDLWRATAIVVASVATVALAAWIADQVFKLGPRTVGTREIGGKSILTTDCWSTEIGGLWRKDDALTVTYDSLFEQAGFGMFPAAGLVLVALGGLVSGAIGARRRLAGALVFAWAAGAWVAGEVFARKVGVVVWTGFPAGAVAVGLFVDELYQRRADAAGDPDRYRAVAWSLVGLTVLLATVVLGKDLEAFPEKLTSLPFGGGDMVKYPVQARLLGVPAKAWLFVLGVLTALPFAIDVWLWRPARRADTPEPAAALARWGMPAAAAMLAVVALFWSHGWHRGLSRNLSSKHIFSVYRSAKRPSDTLGIMGSMGNAPRYYAGGAWDTLETREKLIDYLRKPSRVFALAPAAELCAIHKAKASGLAYYVLDDSNPQTLLLSNQLGGARDHNPIATSILRSQPADIGTPVSAVYDNSIELIGVKMPQAVGRGDSFTMTLFYKVLKPVGGSWRVFAHFDGGQRFNGDHDPIRGRCATSFWQPGDYIVDTFTVSAGNLTFTKGAYTVYVGFFTGANPNWRNMPVTAGDKDSNNRVKIGRLVLK
;
A
#
# COMPACT_ATOMS: atom_id res chain seq x y z
N MET A 1 -35.28 8.82 -12.12
CA MET A 1 -35.18 8.90 -10.64
C MET A 1 -34.83 10.32 -10.24
N ARG A 2 -35.72 11.05 -9.59
CA ARG A 2 -35.40 12.39 -9.09
C ARG A 2 -34.68 12.19 -7.75
N LEU A 3 -33.38 12.59 -7.68
CA LEU A 3 -32.64 12.67 -6.42
C LEU A 3 -33.47 13.48 -5.39
N PRO A 4 -33.38 13.17 -4.08
CA PRO A 4 -33.96 14.02 -3.04
C PRO A 4 -33.54 15.49 -3.26
N PRO A 5 -34.40 16.48 -2.93
CA PRO A 5 -34.09 17.88 -3.22
C PRO A 5 -32.72 18.34 -2.72
N LEU A 6 -32.29 17.89 -1.55
CA LEU A 6 -30.96 18.14 -0.97
C LEU A 6 -29.81 17.60 -1.85
N ALA A 7 -29.98 16.42 -2.47
CA ALA A 7 -28.95 15.83 -3.33
C ALA A 7 -28.80 16.50 -4.71
N ARG A 8 -29.66 17.48 -5.02
CA ARG A 8 -29.54 18.31 -6.23
C ARG A 8 -28.73 19.58 -6.02
N HIS A 9 -28.51 19.97 -4.77
CA HIS A 9 -27.71 21.15 -4.45
C HIS A 9 -26.24 20.79 -4.32
N PRO A 10 -25.36 21.31 -5.19
CA PRO A 10 -23.91 20.99 -5.15
C PRO A 10 -23.28 21.34 -3.79
N ALA A 11 -23.69 22.43 -3.17
CA ALA A 11 -23.20 22.84 -1.86
C ALA A 11 -23.59 21.83 -0.74
N ALA A 12 -24.80 21.30 -0.77
CA ALA A 12 -25.23 20.29 0.21
C ALA A 12 -24.45 18.98 0.04
N LEU A 13 -24.19 18.56 -1.21
CA LEU A 13 -23.36 17.39 -1.49
C LEU A 13 -21.90 17.63 -1.07
N ALA A 14 -21.34 18.81 -1.35
CA ALA A 14 -20.00 19.15 -0.90
C ALA A 14 -19.89 19.09 0.63
N ALA A 15 -20.86 19.69 1.34
CA ALA A 15 -20.89 19.65 2.80
C ALA A 15 -20.99 18.21 3.34
N ALA A 16 -21.88 17.39 2.76
CA ALA A 16 -22.02 15.98 3.14
C ALA A 16 -20.70 15.19 2.90
N LEU A 17 -20.02 15.45 1.78
CA LEU A 17 -18.73 14.83 1.48
C LEU A 17 -17.63 15.28 2.44
N VAL A 18 -17.61 16.55 2.84
CA VAL A 18 -16.68 17.05 3.86
C VAL A 18 -16.91 16.35 5.18
N VAL A 19 -18.17 16.29 5.62
CA VAL A 19 -18.52 15.59 6.88
C VAL A 19 -18.13 14.12 6.80
N PHE A 20 -18.44 13.45 5.69
CA PHE A 20 -18.06 12.06 5.51
C PHE A 20 -16.54 11.87 5.44
N ALA A 21 -15.81 12.70 4.70
CA ALA A 21 -14.34 12.66 4.66
C ALA A 21 -13.73 12.92 6.04
N ALA A 22 -14.30 13.86 6.81
CA ALA A 22 -13.88 14.08 8.19
C ALA A 22 -14.12 12.85 9.07
N LEU A 23 -15.27 12.17 8.93
CA LEU A 23 -15.56 10.92 9.65
C LEU A 23 -14.63 9.76 9.24
N VAL A 24 -14.20 9.70 7.99
CA VAL A 24 -13.23 8.71 7.52
C VAL A 24 -11.83 9.04 8.04
N LEU A 25 -11.40 10.28 7.99
CA LEU A 25 -10.00 10.63 8.15
C LEU A 25 -9.60 11.05 9.57
N LEU A 26 -10.46 11.72 10.33
CA LEU A 26 -10.08 12.29 11.63
C LEU A 26 -10.25 11.34 12.83
N PRO A 27 -11.34 10.59 13.00
CA PRO A 27 -11.54 9.82 14.23
C PRO A 27 -10.42 8.79 14.43
N GLY A 28 -9.85 8.78 15.63
CA GLY A 28 -8.82 7.84 16.02
C GLY A 28 -7.49 7.97 15.25
N ILE A 29 -7.22 9.10 14.60
CA ILE A 29 -6.01 9.32 13.78
C ILE A 29 -4.71 9.21 14.61
N GLY A 30 -4.74 9.56 15.89
CA GLY A 30 -3.62 9.41 16.83
C GLY A 30 -3.57 8.06 17.54
N GLY A 31 -4.56 7.18 17.34
CA GLY A 31 -4.59 5.85 17.96
C GLY A 31 -3.52 4.91 17.44
N PRO A 32 -3.43 4.71 16.12
CA PRO A 32 -2.34 3.98 15.49
C PRO A 32 -1.00 4.65 15.76
N GLY A 33 0.01 3.87 16.17
CA GLY A 33 1.37 4.39 16.30
C GLY A 33 1.97 4.78 14.95
N LEU A 34 3.06 5.54 14.97
CA LEU A 34 3.82 5.87 13.77
C LEU A 34 4.44 4.59 13.19
N TRP A 35 4.27 4.36 11.89
CA TRP A 35 4.83 3.18 11.22
C TRP A 35 6.32 3.34 10.98
N GLU A 36 7.06 2.32 11.37
CA GLU A 36 8.52 2.33 11.36
C GLU A 36 9.07 1.63 10.10
N PRO A 37 10.16 2.16 9.53
CA PRO A 37 10.91 3.35 9.93
C PRO A 37 10.42 4.67 9.29
N GLN A 38 9.60 4.62 8.24
CA GLN A 38 9.36 5.74 7.33
C GLN A 38 8.57 6.88 7.97
N GLU A 39 7.44 6.56 8.61
CA GLU A 39 6.61 7.59 9.26
C GLU A 39 7.33 8.21 10.46
N MET A 40 8.15 7.39 11.14
CA MET A 40 8.98 7.83 12.24
C MET A 40 10.02 8.86 11.79
N ALA A 41 10.69 8.62 10.65
CA ALA A 41 11.66 9.55 10.10
C ALA A 41 11.03 10.93 9.76
N MET A 42 9.79 10.93 9.25
CA MET A 42 9.05 12.16 9.01
C MET A 42 8.65 12.87 10.31
N ALA A 43 8.27 12.10 11.34
CA ALA A 43 7.94 12.64 12.66
C ALA A 43 9.17 13.30 13.33
N ASP A 44 10.36 12.69 13.20
CA ASP A 44 11.61 13.26 13.72
C ASP A 44 11.91 14.60 13.11
N GLN A 45 11.76 14.72 11.81
CA GLN A 45 11.96 15.98 11.11
C GLN A 45 10.91 17.02 11.48
N ALA A 46 9.66 16.59 11.71
CA ALA A 46 8.61 17.47 12.19
C ALA A 46 8.91 17.96 13.61
N ALA A 47 9.35 17.07 14.50
CA ALA A 47 9.73 17.42 15.87
C ALA A 47 10.90 18.41 15.91
N ALA A 48 11.96 18.13 15.14
CA ALA A 48 13.12 19.03 15.03
C ALA A 48 12.75 20.41 14.47
N ARG A 49 11.78 20.48 13.56
CA ARG A 49 11.24 21.76 13.06
C ARG A 49 10.37 22.47 14.11
N ALA A 50 9.65 21.71 14.92
CA ALA A 50 8.79 22.23 15.96
C ALA A 50 9.58 22.85 17.11
N ASP A 51 10.70 22.26 17.50
CA ASP A 51 11.58 22.75 18.59
C ASP A 51 12.68 23.70 18.08
N GLY A 52 12.79 23.93 16.76
CA GLY A 52 13.76 24.83 16.16
C GLY A 52 15.16 24.22 15.99
N SER A 53 15.35 22.96 16.33
CA SER A 53 16.63 22.26 16.21
C SER A 53 16.90 21.70 14.80
N TYR A 54 15.95 21.83 13.88
CA TYR A 54 16.10 21.34 12.51
C TYR A 54 17.21 22.08 11.79
N GLN A 55 18.28 21.38 11.55
CA GLN A 55 19.31 21.80 10.60
C GLN A 55 19.07 21.02 9.31
N ALA A 56 18.87 21.74 8.20
CA ALA A 56 18.96 21.13 6.89
C ALA A 56 20.34 20.47 6.81
N SER A 57 20.38 19.15 6.72
CA SER A 57 21.67 18.44 6.66
C SER A 57 22.46 19.03 5.49
N PRO A 58 23.64 19.62 5.71
CA PRO A 58 24.48 20.06 4.59
C PRO A 58 24.73 18.80 3.77
N SER A 59 24.43 18.85 2.48
CA SER A 59 24.58 17.73 1.58
C SER A 59 26.02 17.22 1.67
N MET A 60 26.21 16.11 2.37
CA MET A 60 27.46 15.40 2.34
C MET A 60 27.53 14.63 1.03
N THR A 61 28.68 14.51 0.44
CA THR A 61 29.17 13.70 -0.70
C THR A 61 28.15 12.98 -1.60
N GLN A 62 26.91 12.79 -1.16
CA GLN A 62 25.78 12.22 -1.92
C GLN A 62 24.57 13.09 -1.70
N CYS A 63 23.77 13.27 -2.74
CA CYS A 63 22.44 13.84 -2.56
C CYS A 63 21.69 13.02 -1.50
N PRO A 64 20.98 13.68 -0.59
CA PRO A 64 20.35 13.00 0.53
C PRO A 64 19.57 11.77 0.05
N THR A 65 19.57 10.71 0.86
CA THR A 65 18.76 9.52 0.58
C THR A 65 17.30 9.90 0.40
N THR A 66 16.50 9.06 -0.26
CA THR A 66 15.07 9.35 -0.50
C THR A 66 14.32 9.76 0.76
N ALA A 67 14.64 9.17 1.91
CA ALA A 67 14.01 9.50 3.18
C ALA A 67 14.42 10.90 3.69
N ASP A 68 15.71 11.20 3.67
CA ASP A 68 16.25 12.48 4.16
C ASP A 68 15.84 13.64 3.25
N ALA A 69 15.80 13.41 1.97
CA ALA A 69 15.48 14.43 1.01
C ALA A 69 13.97 14.61 0.82
N GLN A 70 13.15 13.56 0.93
CA GLN A 70 11.70 13.70 1.06
C GLN A 70 11.38 14.56 2.27
N GLY A 71 12.08 14.35 3.37
CA GLY A 71 11.90 15.16 4.55
C GLY A 71 12.31 16.62 4.40
N ALA A 72 13.37 16.90 3.69
CA ALA A 72 13.83 18.28 3.48
C ALA A 72 12.91 19.11 2.58
N ARG A 73 12.07 18.46 1.76
CA ARG A 73 11.32 19.12 0.71
C ARG A 73 9.86 18.99 0.76
N THR A 74 9.36 17.86 1.26
CA THR A 74 7.94 17.68 1.29
C THR A 74 7.32 18.66 2.27
N LEU A 75 6.20 19.17 1.92
CA LEU A 75 5.38 20.03 2.78
C LEU A 75 4.95 19.26 4.05
N THR A 76 4.94 17.91 3.98
CA THR A 76 4.50 17.02 5.05
C THR A 76 5.19 17.29 6.40
N PRO A 77 6.55 17.32 6.54
CA PRO A 77 7.17 17.59 7.83
C PRO A 77 6.88 19.00 8.36
N ARG A 78 6.68 19.98 7.48
CA ARG A 78 6.30 21.35 7.89
C ARG A 78 4.89 21.39 8.44
N LEU A 79 3.95 20.74 7.77
CA LEU A 79 2.57 20.63 8.22
C LEU A 79 2.46 19.81 9.50
N ALA A 80 3.21 18.72 9.62
CA ALA A 80 3.28 17.91 10.83
C ALA A 80 3.87 18.72 12.01
N ALA A 81 4.93 19.52 11.79
CA ALA A 81 5.49 20.42 12.80
C ALA A 81 4.48 21.47 13.26
N TRP A 82 3.72 22.04 12.32
CA TRP A 82 2.61 22.94 12.66
C TRP A 82 1.56 22.22 13.50
N GLY A 83 1.20 20.98 13.15
CA GLY A 83 0.26 20.18 13.91
C GLY A 83 0.74 19.86 15.34
N LEU A 84 2.03 19.57 15.54
CA LEU A 84 2.62 19.40 16.87
C LEU A 84 2.50 20.65 17.74
N LYS A 85 2.68 21.83 17.15
CA LYS A 85 2.63 23.11 17.87
C LYS A 85 1.20 23.55 18.21
N HIS A 86 0.24 23.32 17.30
CA HIS A 86 -1.07 23.98 17.36
C HIS A 86 -2.24 23.03 17.60
N VAL A 87 -2.06 21.71 17.36
CA VAL A 87 -3.14 20.72 17.52
C VAL A 87 -2.89 19.84 18.75
N SER A 88 -1.79 19.11 18.80
CA SER A 88 -1.44 18.23 19.90
C SER A 88 0.00 17.75 19.77
N SER A 89 0.69 17.57 20.89
CA SER A 89 2.03 16.95 20.96
C SER A 89 2.03 15.43 20.78
N SER A 90 0.99 14.86 20.20
CA SER A 90 0.80 13.42 19.97
C SER A 90 0.89 13.05 18.50
N ASP A 91 0.87 11.72 18.21
CA ASP A 91 0.79 11.20 16.84
C ASP A 91 -0.40 11.78 16.05
N GLY A 92 -1.49 12.12 16.77
CA GLY A 92 -2.64 12.80 16.18
C GLY A 92 -2.31 14.19 15.69
N GLY A 93 -1.57 14.97 16.48
CA GLY A 93 -1.13 16.31 16.07
C GLY A 93 -0.28 16.26 14.82
N LEU A 94 0.64 15.31 14.71
CA LEU A 94 1.45 15.10 13.51
C LEU A 94 0.60 14.87 12.25
N ARG A 95 -0.46 14.04 12.35
CA ARG A 95 -1.24 13.53 11.21
C ARG A 95 -2.45 14.39 10.81
N VAL A 96 -3.03 15.13 11.73
CA VAL A 96 -4.25 15.94 11.47
C VAL A 96 -4.09 16.86 10.27
N PRO A 97 -2.97 17.58 10.05
CA PRO A 97 -2.81 18.41 8.86
C PRO A 97 -2.92 17.63 7.54
N MET A 98 -2.44 16.37 7.51
CA MET A 98 -2.57 15.51 6.33
C MET A 98 -4.03 15.15 6.05
N ALA A 99 -4.82 14.88 7.10
CA ALA A 99 -6.24 14.64 6.95
C ALA A 99 -6.98 15.86 6.32
N PHE A 100 -6.63 17.09 6.73
CA PHE A 100 -7.18 18.29 6.11
C PHE A 100 -6.77 18.44 4.64
N VAL A 101 -5.52 18.14 4.30
CA VAL A 101 -5.08 18.10 2.89
C VAL A 101 -5.88 17.04 2.11
N GLY A 102 -6.12 15.86 2.70
CA GLY A 102 -6.95 14.82 2.11
C GLY A 102 -8.40 15.29 1.87
N ILE A 103 -9.02 15.96 2.84
CA ILE A 103 -10.38 16.52 2.70
C ILE A 103 -10.41 17.56 1.56
N LEU A 104 -9.40 18.42 1.47
CA LEU A 104 -9.28 19.40 0.39
C LEU A 104 -9.22 18.73 -0.99
N GLY A 105 -8.47 17.61 -1.09
CA GLY A 105 -8.40 16.83 -2.33
C GLY A 105 -9.74 16.19 -2.71
N VAL A 106 -10.51 15.70 -1.74
CA VAL A 106 -11.88 15.19 -1.96
C VAL A 106 -12.78 16.30 -2.52
N LEU A 107 -12.69 17.51 -1.98
CA LEU A 107 -13.43 18.68 -2.49
C LEU A 107 -13.00 19.09 -3.90
N ALA A 108 -11.70 19.07 -4.19
CA ALA A 108 -11.19 19.37 -5.53
C ALA A 108 -11.73 18.37 -6.56
N VAL A 109 -11.66 17.06 -6.26
CA VAL A 109 -12.17 15.98 -7.13
C VAL A 109 -13.69 16.09 -7.32
N PHE A 110 -14.44 16.35 -6.24
CA PHE A 110 -15.86 16.65 -6.34
C PHE A 110 -16.13 17.83 -7.28
N GLY A 111 -15.41 18.94 -7.08
CA GLY A 111 -15.53 20.15 -7.88
C GLY A 111 -15.26 19.93 -9.36
N ILE A 112 -14.21 19.17 -9.69
CA ILE A 112 -13.85 18.80 -11.07
C ILE A 112 -15.01 18.02 -11.72
N GLY A 113 -15.43 16.92 -11.09
CA GLY A 113 -16.51 16.08 -11.62
C GLY A 113 -17.84 16.84 -11.77
N TRP A 114 -18.16 17.68 -10.79
CA TRP A 114 -19.35 18.55 -10.84
C TRP A 114 -19.31 19.52 -12.01
N ARG A 115 -18.21 20.23 -12.19
CA ARG A 115 -18.06 21.24 -13.25
C ARG A 115 -18.00 20.63 -14.65
N LEU A 116 -17.34 19.48 -14.79
CA LEU A 116 -17.21 18.79 -16.08
C LEU A 116 -18.48 18.07 -16.51
N ALA A 117 -19.31 17.62 -15.56
CA ALA A 117 -20.48 16.81 -15.85
C ALA A 117 -21.71 17.17 -15.02
N SER A 118 -21.73 16.74 -13.75
CA SER A 118 -22.87 16.91 -12.86
C SER A 118 -22.45 16.78 -11.39
N PRO A 119 -23.27 17.29 -10.43
CA PRO A 119 -23.01 17.06 -9.01
C PRO A 119 -22.90 15.60 -8.63
N ARG A 120 -23.63 14.72 -9.35
CA ARG A 120 -23.56 13.25 -9.17
C ARG A 120 -22.21 12.72 -9.61
N ALA A 121 -21.69 13.14 -10.76
CA ALA A 121 -20.35 12.75 -11.22
C ALA A 121 -19.29 13.15 -10.21
N GLY A 122 -19.38 14.36 -9.65
CA GLY A 122 -18.49 14.82 -8.59
C GLY A 122 -18.59 13.97 -7.32
N ALA A 123 -19.79 13.63 -6.89
CA ALA A 123 -20.00 12.82 -5.68
C ALA A 123 -19.44 11.40 -5.85
N ILE A 124 -19.67 10.77 -7.01
CA ILE A 124 -19.12 9.43 -7.31
C ILE A 124 -17.59 9.49 -7.36
N ALA A 125 -17.01 10.52 -8.01
CA ALA A 125 -15.56 10.69 -8.06
C ALA A 125 -14.96 10.85 -6.65
N ALA A 126 -15.56 11.66 -5.80
CA ALA A 126 -15.12 11.88 -4.43
C ALA A 126 -15.21 10.60 -3.57
N LEU A 127 -16.29 9.83 -3.65
CA LEU A 127 -16.45 8.56 -2.96
C LEU A 127 -15.45 7.51 -3.48
N THR A 128 -15.25 7.46 -4.78
CA THR A 128 -14.25 6.57 -5.40
C THR A 128 -12.84 6.91 -4.89
N LEU A 129 -12.47 8.19 -4.83
CA LEU A 129 -11.18 8.60 -4.29
C LEU A 129 -10.99 8.16 -2.85
N MET A 130 -11.98 8.36 -2.00
CA MET A 130 -11.94 7.93 -0.60
C MET A 130 -11.93 6.41 -0.44
N SER A 131 -12.43 5.64 -1.40
CA SER A 131 -12.35 4.18 -1.38
C SER A 131 -10.97 3.63 -1.77
N PHE A 132 -10.10 4.44 -2.34
CA PHE A 132 -8.73 4.05 -2.66
C PHE A 132 -7.91 3.91 -1.38
N PRO A 133 -7.37 2.70 -1.07
CA PRO A 133 -6.59 2.49 0.15
C PRO A 133 -5.40 3.43 0.21
N LEU A 134 -4.72 3.64 -0.91
CA LEU A 134 -3.54 4.51 -0.94
C LEU A 134 -3.89 5.96 -0.61
N TRP A 135 -5.00 6.49 -1.12
CA TRP A 135 -5.45 7.84 -0.75
C TRP A 135 -5.76 7.94 0.75
N THR A 136 -6.58 7.02 1.25
CA THR A 136 -7.03 7.04 2.65
C THR A 136 -5.87 6.85 3.63
N LEU A 137 -4.93 5.95 3.31
CA LEU A 137 -3.73 5.75 4.12
C LEU A 137 -2.84 7.00 4.12
N GLN A 138 -2.53 7.57 2.95
CA GLN A 138 -1.72 8.79 2.88
C GLN A 138 -2.35 9.98 3.62
N ALA A 139 -3.68 10.11 3.59
CA ALA A 139 -4.37 11.17 4.31
C ALA A 139 -4.38 10.98 5.84
N ARG A 140 -4.02 9.78 6.33
CA ARG A 140 -3.96 9.46 7.76
C ARG A 140 -2.55 9.21 8.28
N MET A 141 -1.54 9.31 7.41
CA MET A 141 -0.15 9.00 7.72
C MET A 141 0.78 10.14 7.32
N LEU A 142 1.99 10.11 7.83
CA LEU A 142 3.05 11.04 7.43
C LEU A 142 3.76 10.53 6.19
N THR A 143 3.11 10.67 5.04
CA THR A 143 3.69 10.35 3.74
C THR A 143 4.03 11.62 2.97
N GLY A 144 5.01 11.55 2.08
CA GLY A 144 5.49 12.74 1.40
C GLY A 144 4.58 13.29 0.30
N GLU A 145 3.77 12.45 -0.34
CA GLU A 145 3.26 12.71 -1.69
C GLU A 145 1.82 13.23 -1.76
N LEU A 146 1.03 13.09 -0.70
CA LEU A 146 -0.37 13.52 -0.70
C LEU A 146 -0.54 15.01 -1.07
N PRO A 147 0.25 15.95 -0.51
CA PRO A 147 0.09 17.36 -0.88
C PRO A 147 0.29 17.61 -2.37
N GLY A 148 1.21 16.90 -3.02
CA GLY A 148 1.46 17.00 -4.46
C GLY A 148 0.27 16.55 -5.31
N ALA A 149 -0.33 15.41 -4.98
CA ALA A 149 -1.52 14.91 -5.67
C ALA A 149 -2.73 15.83 -5.50
N VAL A 150 -2.93 16.39 -4.30
CA VAL A 150 -3.97 17.39 -4.03
C VAL A 150 -3.70 18.67 -4.77
N GLY A 151 -2.44 19.11 -4.82
CA GLY A 151 -2.02 20.28 -5.59
C GLY A 151 -2.35 20.16 -7.07
N GLY A 152 -2.04 18.99 -7.67
CA GLY A 152 -2.42 18.68 -9.05
C GLY A 152 -3.93 18.74 -9.28
N ALA A 153 -4.72 18.17 -8.36
CA ALA A 153 -6.18 18.23 -8.43
C ALA A 153 -6.72 19.67 -8.35
N LEU A 154 -6.15 20.51 -7.49
CA LEU A 154 -6.55 21.92 -7.39
C LEU A 154 -6.19 22.74 -8.64
N LEU A 155 -5.03 22.48 -9.26
CA LEU A 155 -4.64 23.10 -10.52
C LEU A 155 -5.64 22.76 -11.63
N ILE A 156 -5.99 21.47 -11.77
CA ILE A 156 -7.02 21.05 -12.73
C ILE A 156 -8.38 21.65 -12.40
N TYR A 157 -8.75 21.72 -11.12
CA TYR A 157 -10.00 22.36 -10.69
C TYR A 157 -10.04 23.85 -11.07
N ALA A 158 -8.95 24.58 -10.84
CA ALA A 158 -8.84 25.98 -11.24
C ALA A 158 -9.09 26.17 -12.74
N LEU A 159 -8.44 25.33 -13.59
CA LEU A 159 -8.68 25.37 -15.02
C LEU A 159 -10.14 25.10 -15.36
N VAL A 160 -10.72 24.05 -14.80
CA VAL A 160 -12.11 23.64 -15.08
C VAL A 160 -13.09 24.76 -14.70
N VAL A 161 -12.85 25.47 -13.59
CA VAL A 161 -13.67 26.62 -13.19
C VAL A 161 -13.53 27.78 -14.19
N MET A 162 -12.32 28.05 -14.69
CA MET A 162 -12.09 29.12 -15.68
C MET A 162 -12.75 28.81 -17.03
N VAL A 163 -12.71 27.56 -17.49
CA VAL A 163 -13.26 27.12 -18.77
C VAL A 163 -14.79 26.96 -18.72
N ALA A 164 -15.32 26.53 -17.57
CA ALA A 164 -16.75 26.31 -17.37
C ALA A 164 -17.30 27.17 -16.20
N PRO A 165 -17.26 28.51 -16.28
CA PRO A 165 -17.77 29.36 -15.23
C PRO A 165 -19.30 29.23 -15.09
N ARG A 166 -19.83 29.55 -13.92
CA ARG A 166 -21.28 29.61 -13.71
C ARG A 166 -21.89 30.72 -14.58
N ARG A 167 -22.87 30.36 -15.37
CA ARG A 167 -23.65 31.33 -16.13
C ARG A 167 -24.80 31.82 -15.24
N GLY A 168 -24.87 33.12 -14.95
CA GLY A 168 -26.02 33.60 -14.18
C GLY A 168 -25.92 35.02 -13.67
N SER A 169 -24.80 35.41 -13.07
CA SER A 169 -24.64 36.75 -12.56
C SER A 169 -23.17 37.17 -12.52
N PRO A 170 -22.85 38.49 -12.57
CA PRO A 170 -21.48 38.98 -12.40
C PRO A 170 -20.86 38.55 -11.07
N ALA A 171 -21.65 38.48 -10.02
CA ALA A 171 -21.20 38.00 -8.72
C ALA A 171 -20.78 36.53 -8.73
N ALA A 172 -21.52 35.65 -9.43
CA ALA A 172 -21.15 34.25 -9.58
C ALA A 172 -19.85 34.08 -10.37
N LEU A 173 -19.64 34.91 -11.42
CA LEU A 173 -18.38 34.89 -12.16
C LEU A 173 -17.21 35.39 -11.29
N ALA A 174 -17.40 36.47 -10.53
CA ALA A 174 -16.37 36.98 -9.61
C ALA A 174 -15.97 35.89 -8.56
N ILE A 175 -16.94 35.21 -7.97
CA ILE A 175 -16.69 34.11 -7.04
C ILE A 175 -15.91 32.98 -7.73
N ASP A 176 -16.29 32.59 -8.94
CA ASP A 176 -15.58 31.53 -9.68
C ASP A 176 -14.14 31.95 -9.99
N LEU A 177 -13.89 33.20 -10.38
CA LEU A 177 -12.52 33.70 -10.60
C LEU A 177 -11.69 33.72 -9.32
N LEU A 178 -12.26 34.15 -8.20
CA LEU A 178 -11.59 34.10 -6.89
C LEU A 178 -11.27 32.69 -6.46
N VAL A 179 -12.20 31.75 -6.62
CA VAL A 179 -12.01 30.35 -6.32
C VAL A 179 -10.94 29.75 -7.24
N ALA A 180 -10.95 30.08 -8.53
CA ALA A 180 -9.93 29.62 -9.47
C ALA A 180 -8.54 30.15 -9.10
N ALA A 181 -8.44 31.44 -8.76
CA ALA A 181 -7.17 32.05 -8.34
C ALA A 181 -6.63 31.42 -7.04
N ALA A 182 -7.50 31.21 -6.05
CA ALA A 182 -7.13 30.54 -4.81
C ALA A 182 -6.70 29.09 -5.05
N ALA A 183 -7.43 28.34 -5.88
CA ALA A 183 -7.09 26.96 -6.24
C ALA A 183 -5.78 26.89 -7.05
N LEU A 184 -5.51 27.86 -7.93
CA LEU A 184 -4.26 27.95 -8.68
C LEU A 184 -3.07 28.21 -7.76
N ALA A 185 -3.17 29.20 -6.86
CA ALA A 185 -2.11 29.56 -5.93
C ALA A 185 -1.83 28.42 -4.94
N LEU A 186 -2.87 27.90 -4.27
CA LEU A 186 -2.74 26.81 -3.32
C LEU A 186 -2.32 25.52 -4.01
N GLY A 187 -2.92 25.21 -5.16
CA GLY A 187 -2.59 24.03 -5.94
C GLY A 187 -1.14 24.04 -6.43
N GLY A 188 -0.66 25.17 -6.94
CA GLY A 188 0.73 25.34 -7.33
C GLY A 188 1.69 25.17 -6.16
N HIS A 189 1.37 25.78 -5.01
CA HIS A 189 2.17 25.65 -3.79
C HIS A 189 2.23 24.18 -3.30
N LEU A 190 1.09 23.50 -3.20
CA LEU A 190 1.02 22.11 -2.76
C LEU A 190 1.71 21.16 -3.76
N ALA A 191 1.51 21.37 -5.06
CA ALA A 191 2.12 20.52 -6.09
C ALA A 191 3.65 20.68 -6.09
N PHE A 192 4.16 21.90 -6.01
CA PHE A 192 5.59 22.18 -6.03
C PHE A 192 6.29 21.69 -4.76
N HIS A 193 5.78 22.08 -3.59
CA HIS A 193 6.39 21.72 -2.31
C HIS A 193 6.04 20.31 -1.82
N GLY A 194 5.01 19.67 -2.41
CA GLY A 194 4.62 18.28 -2.12
C GLY A 194 5.41 17.26 -2.94
N SER A 195 5.38 17.38 -4.27
CA SER A 195 5.97 16.38 -5.17
C SER A 195 6.98 16.99 -6.17
N GLY A 196 7.23 18.29 -6.08
CA GLY A 196 8.20 19.01 -6.91
C GLY A 196 7.71 19.38 -8.30
N ALA A 197 8.59 20.03 -9.07
CA ALA A 197 8.24 20.54 -10.39
C ALA A 197 7.92 19.43 -11.39
N LEU A 198 8.72 18.35 -11.40
CA LEU A 198 8.64 17.29 -12.41
C LEU A 198 7.46 16.34 -12.20
N VAL A 199 7.17 15.95 -10.97
CA VAL A 199 6.13 14.98 -10.65
C VAL A 199 4.84 15.70 -10.21
N GLY A 200 4.94 16.83 -9.52
CA GLY A 200 3.79 17.58 -8.99
C GLY A 200 3.20 18.57 -9.99
N LEU A 201 3.99 19.46 -10.59
CA LEU A 201 3.50 20.53 -11.46
C LEU A 201 3.37 20.12 -12.93
N LEU A 202 4.36 19.41 -13.48
CA LEU A 202 4.41 19.12 -14.91
C LEU A 202 3.18 18.32 -15.40
N PRO A 203 2.72 17.25 -14.74
CA PRO A 203 1.57 16.49 -15.22
C PRO A 203 0.27 17.29 -15.37
N PRO A 204 -0.20 18.04 -14.36
CA PRO A 204 -1.41 18.85 -14.52
C PRO A 204 -1.25 19.98 -15.55
N LEU A 205 -0.08 20.62 -15.61
CA LEU A 205 0.18 21.67 -16.60
C LEU A 205 0.22 21.11 -18.03
N ALA A 206 0.85 19.96 -18.24
CA ALA A 206 0.87 19.26 -19.51
C ALA A 206 -0.54 18.82 -19.94
N ALA A 207 -1.35 18.31 -18.98
CA ALA A 207 -2.75 17.96 -19.25
C ALA A 207 -3.59 19.17 -19.65
N MET A 208 -3.38 20.34 -19.01
CA MET A 208 -4.03 21.59 -19.35
C MET A 208 -3.67 22.03 -20.78
N ALA A 209 -2.38 22.02 -21.10
CA ALA A 209 -1.90 22.38 -22.45
C ALA A 209 -2.44 21.43 -23.52
N PHE A 210 -2.39 20.13 -23.26
CA PHE A 210 -2.90 19.10 -24.16
C PHE A 210 -4.42 19.24 -24.38
N ALA A 211 -5.20 19.39 -23.32
CA ALA A 211 -6.65 19.57 -23.41
C ALA A 211 -7.01 20.87 -24.14
N GLY A 212 -6.30 21.97 -23.91
CA GLY A 212 -6.45 23.23 -24.62
C GLY A 212 -6.17 23.10 -26.12
N ALA A 213 -5.12 22.37 -26.50
CA ALA A 213 -4.81 22.09 -27.90
C ALA A 213 -5.85 21.15 -28.53
N PHE A 214 -6.26 20.10 -27.81
CA PHE A 214 -7.24 19.11 -28.30
C PHE A 214 -8.65 19.66 -28.44
N ALA A 215 -9.00 20.72 -27.70
CA ALA A 215 -10.29 21.38 -27.79
C ALA A 215 -10.44 22.23 -29.06
N ARG A 216 -9.38 22.49 -29.81
CA ARG A 216 -9.47 23.26 -31.07
C ARG A 216 -10.11 22.41 -32.16
N PRO A 217 -11.21 22.88 -32.76
CA PRO A 217 -11.95 22.12 -33.79
C PRO A 217 -11.08 21.73 -34.96
N GLU A 218 -10.10 22.57 -35.36
CA GLU A 218 -9.18 22.35 -36.46
C GLU A 218 -8.29 21.11 -36.24
N LEU A 219 -7.77 20.91 -35.01
CA LEU A 219 -6.91 19.76 -34.67
C LEU A 219 -7.70 18.46 -34.71
N VAL A 220 -8.91 18.48 -34.16
CA VAL A 220 -9.81 17.30 -34.16
C VAL A 220 -10.23 16.95 -35.57
N ALA A 221 -10.52 17.93 -36.41
CA ALA A 221 -10.87 17.72 -37.79
C ALA A 221 -9.68 17.22 -38.63
N GLY A 222 -8.46 17.72 -38.38
CA GLY A 222 -7.24 17.25 -39.05
C GLY A 222 -6.88 15.82 -38.68
N LEU A 223 -6.98 15.43 -37.41
CA LEU A 223 -6.76 14.06 -36.97
C LEU A 223 -7.79 13.10 -37.58
N ARG A 224 -9.05 13.50 -37.68
CA ARG A 224 -10.09 12.70 -38.35
C ARG A 224 -9.83 12.54 -39.84
N ALA A 225 -9.37 13.59 -40.52
CA ALA A 225 -9.02 13.53 -41.95
C ALA A 225 -7.81 12.64 -42.17
N LEU A 226 -6.81 12.64 -41.29
CA LEU A 226 -5.67 11.74 -41.33
C LEU A 226 -6.11 10.29 -41.11
N TRP A 227 -6.95 10.04 -40.08
CA TRP A 227 -7.48 8.72 -39.79
C TRP A 227 -8.33 8.16 -40.93
N ALA A 228 -9.18 8.99 -41.56
CA ALA A 228 -9.99 8.60 -42.71
C ALA A 228 -9.14 8.26 -43.95
N ARG A 229 -7.91 8.78 -44.06
CA ARG A 229 -6.94 8.38 -45.10
C ARG A 229 -6.31 7.01 -44.84
N ILE A 230 -6.15 6.63 -43.57
CA ILE A 230 -5.59 5.33 -43.16
C ILE A 230 -6.68 4.26 -43.24
N ASP A 231 -7.91 4.57 -42.85
CA ASP A 231 -9.05 3.65 -42.89
C ASP A 231 -9.89 3.83 -44.19
N ARG A 232 -9.48 3.20 -45.26
CA ARG A 232 -10.11 3.28 -46.59
C ARG A 232 -11.56 2.79 -46.65
N LYS A 233 -12.10 2.19 -45.61
CA LYS A 233 -13.42 1.53 -45.59
C LYS A 233 -14.55 2.38 -45.03
N ARG A 234 -14.31 3.58 -44.50
CA ARG A 234 -15.37 4.43 -43.92
C ARG A 234 -15.80 5.57 -44.85
N VAL A 235 -17.09 5.67 -45.02
CA VAL A 235 -17.77 6.77 -45.75
C VAL A 235 -17.37 8.11 -45.15
N ARG A 236 -16.98 9.06 -46.00
CA ARG A 236 -16.60 10.43 -45.62
C ARG A 236 -17.77 11.14 -44.90
N PRO A 237 -17.64 11.59 -43.67
CA PRO A 237 -18.62 12.49 -43.08
C PRO A 237 -18.52 13.86 -43.80
N ALA A 238 -19.63 14.39 -44.26
CA ALA A 238 -19.74 15.74 -44.77
C ALA A 238 -19.48 16.72 -43.59
N GLY A 239 -18.32 17.36 -43.61
CA GLY A 239 -17.90 18.39 -42.64
C GLY A 239 -17.29 19.58 -43.38
N PRO A 240 -17.19 20.77 -42.78
CA PRO A 240 -16.57 21.94 -43.39
C PRO A 240 -15.12 21.63 -43.80
N PRO A 241 -14.63 22.26 -44.89
CA PRO A 241 -13.27 22.03 -45.39
C PRO A 241 -12.24 22.31 -44.27
N VAL A 242 -11.38 21.34 -44.04
CA VAL A 242 -10.33 21.42 -43.03
C VAL A 242 -9.10 22.01 -43.66
N ASP A 243 -8.58 23.07 -43.08
CA ASP A 243 -7.27 23.61 -43.44
C ASP A 243 -6.18 22.63 -42.94
N LEU A 244 -5.80 21.71 -43.87
CA LEU A 244 -4.83 20.66 -43.60
C LEU A 244 -3.48 21.22 -43.19
N TRP A 245 -3.12 22.43 -43.69
CA TRP A 245 -1.87 23.09 -43.37
C TRP A 245 -1.83 23.54 -41.89
N ARG A 246 -2.89 24.18 -41.41
CA ARG A 246 -3.01 24.61 -40.02
C ARG A 246 -3.04 23.41 -39.05
N ALA A 247 -3.76 22.36 -39.41
CA ALA A 247 -3.81 21.13 -38.59
C ALA A 247 -2.42 20.46 -38.49
N THR A 248 -1.71 20.38 -39.61
CA THR A 248 -0.34 19.84 -39.64
C THR A 248 0.63 20.71 -38.84
N ALA A 249 0.55 22.04 -39.00
CA ALA A 249 1.39 22.98 -38.24
C ALA A 249 1.17 22.85 -36.72
N ILE A 250 -0.07 22.66 -36.26
CA ILE A 250 -0.39 22.48 -34.84
C ILE A 250 0.17 21.12 -34.35
N VAL A 251 0.04 20.06 -35.11
CA VAL A 251 0.60 18.74 -34.78
C VAL A 251 2.12 18.81 -34.67
N VAL A 252 2.77 19.42 -35.66
CA VAL A 252 4.23 19.59 -35.69
C VAL A 252 4.69 20.45 -34.52
N ALA A 253 4.00 21.58 -34.23
CA ALA A 253 4.32 22.43 -33.09
C ALA A 253 4.14 21.69 -31.75
N SER A 254 3.09 20.89 -31.62
CA SER A 254 2.85 20.07 -30.41
C SER A 254 3.94 19.00 -30.22
N VAL A 255 4.29 18.28 -31.29
CA VAL A 255 5.36 17.28 -31.27
C VAL A 255 6.72 17.96 -30.98
N ALA A 256 7.00 19.10 -31.61
CA ALA A 256 8.22 19.86 -31.36
C ALA A 256 8.28 20.37 -29.91
N THR A 257 7.16 20.80 -29.35
CA THR A 257 7.09 21.24 -27.93
C THR A 257 7.35 20.08 -26.99
N VAL A 258 6.77 18.90 -27.24
CA VAL A 258 7.02 17.69 -26.45
C VAL A 258 8.48 17.22 -26.60
N ALA A 259 9.02 17.23 -27.81
CA ALA A 259 10.41 16.87 -28.07
C ALA A 259 11.38 17.85 -27.40
N LEU A 260 11.08 19.16 -27.45
CA LEU A 260 11.87 20.19 -26.78
C LEU A 260 11.79 20.05 -25.26
N ALA A 261 10.61 19.78 -24.70
CA ALA A 261 10.43 19.52 -23.28
C ALA A 261 11.21 18.28 -22.84
N ALA A 262 11.16 17.20 -23.62
CA ALA A 262 11.92 15.98 -23.38
C ALA A 262 13.44 16.23 -23.50
N TRP A 263 13.87 17.03 -24.47
CA TRP A 263 15.27 17.41 -24.62
C TRP A 263 15.77 18.30 -23.49
N ILE A 264 14.98 19.29 -23.06
CA ILE A 264 15.27 20.14 -21.89
C ILE A 264 15.37 19.25 -20.64
N ALA A 265 14.40 18.35 -20.43
CA ALA A 265 14.44 17.37 -19.36
C ALA A 265 15.74 16.56 -19.40
N ASP A 266 16.12 16.01 -20.56
CA ASP A 266 17.37 15.26 -20.73
C ASP A 266 18.63 16.10 -20.45
N GLN A 267 18.68 17.37 -20.88
CA GLN A 267 19.79 18.27 -20.54
C GLN A 267 19.83 18.56 -19.04
N VAL A 268 18.69 18.84 -18.44
CA VAL A 268 18.55 18.99 -16.98
C VAL A 268 19.01 17.71 -16.28
N PHE A 269 18.68 16.54 -16.83
CA PHE A 269 19.11 15.24 -16.33
C PHE A 269 20.62 15.00 -16.43
N LYS A 270 21.28 15.49 -17.50
CA LYS A 270 22.74 15.38 -17.71
C LYS A 270 23.53 16.31 -16.80
N LEU A 271 22.94 17.38 -16.29
CA LEU A 271 23.63 18.31 -15.41
C LEU A 271 24.06 17.68 -14.08
N GLY A 272 23.31 16.69 -13.58
CA GLY A 272 23.66 15.91 -12.39
C GLY A 272 24.02 16.76 -11.15
N PRO A 273 24.32 16.14 -10.03
CA PRO A 273 24.85 16.86 -8.86
C PRO A 273 26.25 17.38 -9.18
N ARG A 274 26.45 18.69 -9.04
CA ARG A 274 27.75 19.31 -9.20
C ARG A 274 28.53 19.29 -7.88
N THR A 275 29.78 18.91 -7.92
CA THR A 275 30.70 19.09 -6.81
C THR A 275 30.96 20.59 -6.67
N VAL A 276 30.51 21.19 -5.57
CA VAL A 276 30.61 22.66 -5.35
C VAL A 276 31.82 23.03 -4.53
N GLY A 277 32.47 22.08 -3.88
CA GLY A 277 33.67 22.32 -3.09
C GLY A 277 34.01 21.22 -2.11
N THR A 278 35.05 21.44 -1.33
CA THR A 278 35.43 20.58 -0.20
C THR A 278 35.17 21.31 1.10
N ARG A 279 34.56 20.65 2.08
CA ARG A 279 34.37 21.14 3.44
C ARG A 279 35.09 20.24 4.42
N GLU A 280 35.82 20.79 5.34
CA GLU A 280 36.43 20.02 6.43
C GLU A 280 35.41 19.83 7.57
N ILE A 281 35.10 18.59 7.86
CA ILE A 281 34.25 18.17 9.01
C ILE A 281 35.02 17.11 9.78
N GLY A 282 35.33 17.41 11.04
CA GLY A 282 36.03 16.47 11.93
C GLY A 282 37.43 16.06 11.41
N GLY A 283 38.17 16.99 10.77
CA GLY A 283 39.52 16.74 10.23
C GLY A 283 39.58 15.92 8.94
N LYS A 284 38.41 15.69 8.30
CA LYS A 284 38.31 15.03 6.99
C LYS A 284 37.76 16.00 5.95
N SER A 285 38.45 16.09 4.81
CA SER A 285 37.99 16.86 3.66
C SER A 285 36.84 16.10 2.97
N ILE A 286 35.64 16.64 3.00
CA ILE A 286 34.42 16.06 2.43
C ILE A 286 34.00 16.89 1.22
N LEU A 287 33.81 16.23 0.06
CA LEU A 287 33.27 16.84 -1.13
C LEU A 287 31.80 17.23 -0.90
N THR A 288 31.50 18.51 -1.03
CA THR A 288 30.12 19.02 -1.01
C THR A 288 29.56 19.00 -2.42
N THR A 289 28.46 18.28 -2.61
CA THR A 289 27.70 18.25 -3.85
C THR A 289 26.50 19.17 -3.72
N ASP A 290 26.30 20.05 -4.71
CA ASP A 290 25.09 20.85 -4.81
C ASP A 290 23.96 19.98 -5.43
N CYS A 291 23.00 19.65 -4.62
CA CYS A 291 21.80 18.96 -5.05
C CYS A 291 20.75 19.96 -5.51
N TRP A 292 21.08 20.78 -6.52
CA TRP A 292 20.14 21.80 -7.06
C TRP A 292 18.82 21.21 -7.51
N SER A 293 18.76 19.92 -7.82
CA SER A 293 17.53 19.19 -8.00
C SER A 293 16.58 19.33 -6.80
N THR A 294 17.11 19.67 -5.60
CA THR A 294 16.30 20.02 -4.43
C THR A 294 15.55 21.32 -4.62
N GLU A 295 16.08 22.25 -5.33
CA GLU A 295 15.44 23.55 -5.57
C GLU A 295 14.36 23.46 -6.65
N ILE A 296 14.51 22.62 -7.65
CA ILE A 296 13.48 22.38 -8.67
C ILE A 296 12.47 21.29 -8.29
N GLY A 297 12.54 20.79 -7.04
CA GLY A 297 11.53 19.93 -6.48
C GLY A 297 11.58 18.47 -6.92
N GLY A 298 12.75 17.96 -7.29
CA GLY A 298 12.99 16.53 -7.52
C GLY A 298 14.19 16.04 -6.73
N LEU A 299 14.22 14.78 -6.36
CA LEU A 299 15.37 14.12 -5.78
C LEU A 299 16.23 13.57 -6.90
N TRP A 300 17.40 14.15 -7.09
CA TRP A 300 18.31 13.63 -8.08
C TRP A 300 19.23 12.58 -7.45
N ARG A 301 19.21 11.36 -7.97
CA ARG A 301 20.17 10.33 -7.63
C ARG A 301 21.19 10.16 -8.75
N LYS A 302 22.45 10.15 -8.39
CA LYS A 302 23.53 9.81 -9.31
C LYS A 302 23.55 8.30 -9.61
N ASP A 303 22.91 7.51 -8.78
CA ASP A 303 23.08 6.06 -8.76
C ASP A 303 22.12 5.37 -9.73
N ASP A 304 22.68 4.74 -10.75
CA ASP A 304 21.96 3.81 -11.64
C ASP A 304 21.66 2.46 -10.94
N ALA A 305 22.08 2.30 -9.67
CA ALA A 305 21.95 1.08 -8.90
C ALA A 305 20.52 0.85 -8.35
N LEU A 306 19.63 1.85 -8.38
CA LEU A 306 18.23 1.61 -8.11
C LEU A 306 17.57 1.00 -9.34
N THR A 307 17.45 -0.31 -9.32
CA THR A 307 16.51 -1.04 -10.15
C THR A 307 15.08 -0.67 -9.72
N VAL A 308 14.64 0.53 -10.07
CA VAL A 308 13.21 0.84 -10.06
C VAL A 308 12.63 0.02 -11.19
N THR A 309 11.90 -1.00 -10.83
CA THR A 309 11.20 -1.84 -11.77
C THR A 309 9.99 -1.07 -12.30
N TYR A 310 9.69 -1.19 -13.60
CA TYR A 310 8.54 -0.54 -14.23
C TYR A 310 7.18 -0.98 -13.65
N ASP A 311 7.18 -2.00 -12.80
CA ASP A 311 6.01 -2.54 -12.15
C ASP A 311 5.55 -1.73 -10.94
N SER A 312 6.38 -0.85 -10.36
CA SER A 312 6.02 -0.11 -9.15
C SER A 312 4.77 0.77 -9.31
N LEU A 313 4.59 1.45 -10.45
CA LEU A 313 3.38 2.22 -10.72
C LEU A 313 2.18 1.32 -11.07
N PHE A 314 2.41 0.18 -11.70
CA PHE A 314 1.35 -0.83 -11.91
C PHE A 314 0.86 -1.41 -10.59
N GLU A 315 1.76 -1.70 -9.65
CA GLU A 315 1.41 -2.12 -8.30
C GLU A 315 0.61 -1.03 -7.57
N GLN A 316 1.08 0.22 -7.63
CA GLN A 316 0.36 1.35 -7.03
C GLN A 316 -1.04 1.53 -7.65
N ALA A 317 -1.18 1.44 -8.96
CA ALA A 317 -2.47 1.54 -9.62
C ALA A 317 -3.38 0.35 -9.28
N GLY A 318 -2.85 -0.87 -9.31
CA GLY A 318 -3.61 -2.09 -9.00
C GLY A 318 -4.04 -2.16 -7.54
N PHE A 319 -3.07 -2.17 -6.63
CA PHE A 319 -3.31 -2.32 -5.20
C PHE A 319 -3.80 -1.02 -4.55
N GLY A 320 -3.22 0.11 -4.95
CA GLY A 320 -3.52 1.42 -4.35
C GLY A 320 -4.90 1.97 -4.68
N MET A 321 -5.52 1.54 -5.78
CA MET A 321 -6.90 1.89 -6.16
C MET A 321 -7.90 0.73 -5.94
N PHE A 322 -7.48 -0.36 -5.29
CA PHE A 322 -8.39 -1.46 -4.97
C PHE A 322 -9.58 -0.99 -4.11
N PRO A 323 -10.79 -1.44 -4.33
CA PRO A 323 -11.20 -2.45 -5.32
C PRO A 323 -11.59 -1.87 -6.70
N ALA A 324 -11.48 -0.56 -6.90
CA ALA A 324 -11.94 0.13 -8.10
C ALA A 324 -10.89 0.21 -9.23
N ALA A 325 -9.69 -0.38 -9.06
CA ALA A 325 -8.59 -0.30 -10.03
C ALA A 325 -9.01 -0.67 -11.45
N GLY A 326 -9.71 -1.78 -11.63
CA GLY A 326 -10.23 -2.20 -12.92
C GLY A 326 -11.22 -1.21 -13.54
N LEU A 327 -12.09 -0.64 -12.71
CA LEU A 327 -13.07 0.36 -13.14
C LEU A 327 -12.39 1.66 -13.60
N VAL A 328 -11.26 2.05 -12.97
CA VAL A 328 -10.48 3.22 -13.40
C VAL A 328 -9.93 3.03 -14.80
N LEU A 329 -9.34 1.88 -15.11
CA LEU A 329 -8.80 1.59 -16.44
C LEU A 329 -9.90 1.60 -17.52
N VAL A 330 -11.04 1.01 -17.22
CA VAL A 330 -12.21 1.01 -18.11
C VAL A 330 -12.77 2.42 -18.29
N ALA A 331 -12.86 3.19 -17.22
CA ALA A 331 -13.33 4.56 -17.28
C ALA A 331 -12.40 5.42 -18.16
N LEU A 332 -11.09 5.33 -17.99
CA LEU A 332 -10.10 6.01 -18.82
C LEU A 332 -10.21 5.58 -20.29
N GLY A 333 -10.31 4.27 -20.58
CA GLY A 333 -10.53 3.75 -21.93
C GLY A 333 -11.85 4.23 -22.53
N GLY A 334 -12.93 4.23 -21.75
CA GLY A 334 -14.25 4.73 -22.15
C GLY A 334 -14.26 6.22 -22.48
N LEU A 335 -13.48 7.02 -21.74
CA LEU A 335 -13.32 8.45 -22.00
C LEU A 335 -12.66 8.73 -23.36
N VAL A 336 -11.72 7.88 -23.78
CA VAL A 336 -10.97 8.04 -25.04
C VAL A 336 -11.69 7.44 -26.24
N SER A 337 -12.40 6.33 -26.09
CA SER A 337 -13.00 5.54 -27.18
C SER A 337 -14.15 6.21 -27.92
N GLY A 338 -14.55 7.42 -27.56
CA GLY A 338 -15.70 8.12 -28.15
C GLY A 338 -17.06 7.53 -27.74
N ALA A 339 -17.07 6.52 -26.87
CA ALA A 339 -18.27 6.03 -26.20
C ALA A 339 -18.94 7.13 -25.35
N ILE A 340 -18.21 8.16 -25.02
CA ILE A 340 -18.68 9.36 -24.33
C ILE A 340 -19.07 10.41 -25.34
N GLY A 341 -20.24 11.02 -25.17
CA GLY A 341 -20.81 12.00 -26.13
C GLY A 341 -19.89 13.19 -26.41
N ALA A 342 -20.06 13.82 -27.57
CA ALA A 342 -19.21 14.92 -28.05
C ALA A 342 -19.05 16.08 -27.05
N ARG A 343 -20.04 16.32 -26.20
CA ARG A 343 -20.04 17.34 -25.15
C ARG A 343 -18.98 17.11 -24.07
N ARG A 344 -18.48 15.88 -23.89
CA ARG A 344 -17.53 15.50 -22.84
C ARG A 344 -16.13 15.14 -23.34
N ARG A 345 -15.86 15.33 -24.63
CA ARG A 345 -14.54 15.00 -25.22
C ARG A 345 -13.41 15.79 -24.57
N LEU A 346 -13.64 17.07 -24.28
CA LEU A 346 -12.65 17.89 -23.60
C LEU A 346 -12.40 17.38 -22.18
N ALA A 347 -13.47 17.05 -21.44
CA ALA A 347 -13.35 16.49 -20.10
C ALA A 347 -12.58 15.16 -20.10
N GLY A 348 -12.91 14.28 -21.06
CA GLY A 348 -12.21 13.01 -21.24
C GLY A 348 -10.74 13.18 -21.59
N ALA A 349 -10.43 14.09 -22.54
CA ALA A 349 -9.07 14.39 -22.94
C ALA A 349 -8.24 14.96 -21.79
N LEU A 350 -8.81 15.89 -21.01
CA LEU A 350 -8.15 16.48 -19.84
C LEU A 350 -7.81 15.43 -18.78
N VAL A 351 -8.80 14.62 -18.41
CA VAL A 351 -8.63 13.62 -17.34
C VAL A 351 -7.66 12.51 -17.76
N PHE A 352 -7.78 12.06 -19.04
CA PHE A 352 -6.85 11.08 -19.58
C PHE A 352 -5.41 11.63 -19.65
N ALA A 353 -5.23 12.85 -20.15
CA ALA A 353 -3.92 13.49 -20.25
C ALA A 353 -3.30 13.72 -18.85
N TRP A 354 -4.11 14.03 -17.85
CA TRP A 354 -3.65 14.17 -16.48
C TRP A 354 -3.20 12.82 -15.90
N ALA A 355 -4.01 11.77 -16.01
CA ALA A 355 -3.66 10.42 -15.54
C ALA A 355 -2.41 9.89 -16.25
N ALA A 356 -2.38 9.97 -17.60
CA ALA A 356 -1.26 9.51 -18.41
C ALA A 356 0.00 10.36 -18.18
N GLY A 357 -0.13 11.68 -18.08
CA GLY A 357 0.99 12.58 -17.78
C GLY A 357 1.61 12.29 -16.42
N ALA A 358 0.79 12.05 -15.40
CA ALA A 358 1.27 11.64 -14.08
C ALA A 358 1.97 10.27 -14.10
N TRP A 359 1.47 9.33 -14.92
CA TRP A 359 2.11 8.03 -15.11
C TRP A 359 3.48 8.17 -15.78
N VAL A 360 3.52 8.87 -16.92
CA VAL A 360 4.77 9.09 -17.66
C VAL A 360 5.80 9.82 -16.81
N ALA A 361 5.39 10.87 -16.08
CA ALA A 361 6.29 11.57 -15.19
C ALA A 361 6.81 10.65 -14.07
N GLY A 362 5.97 9.84 -13.46
CA GLY A 362 6.36 8.86 -12.45
C GLY A 362 7.38 7.85 -12.99
N GLU A 363 7.14 7.26 -14.16
CA GLU A 363 8.04 6.28 -14.78
C GLU A 363 9.37 6.88 -15.25
N VAL A 364 9.31 8.03 -15.95
CA VAL A 364 10.52 8.67 -16.49
C VAL A 364 11.41 9.18 -15.37
N PHE A 365 10.83 9.79 -14.34
CA PHE A 365 11.60 10.40 -13.28
C PHE A 365 11.90 9.49 -12.11
N ALA A 366 11.21 8.35 -11.95
CA ALA A 366 11.45 7.39 -10.87
C ALA A 366 12.92 6.96 -10.77
N ARG A 367 13.61 6.76 -11.90
CA ARG A 367 15.03 6.41 -11.92
C ARG A 367 15.94 7.49 -11.35
N LYS A 368 15.52 8.74 -11.39
CA LYS A 368 16.31 9.90 -10.94
C LYS A 368 15.89 10.40 -9.56
N VAL A 369 14.59 10.42 -9.29
CA VAL A 369 14.07 10.92 -8.01
C VAL A 369 13.76 9.80 -7.00
N GLY A 370 13.92 8.55 -7.41
CA GLY A 370 13.54 7.39 -6.63
C GLY A 370 12.07 7.04 -6.80
N VAL A 371 11.62 5.99 -6.10
CA VAL A 371 10.22 5.57 -6.15
C VAL A 371 9.33 6.67 -5.58
N VAL A 372 8.41 7.14 -6.39
CA VAL A 372 7.42 8.16 -6.01
C VAL A 372 6.03 7.54 -6.02
N VAL A 373 5.16 8.08 -5.20
CA VAL A 373 3.75 7.71 -5.25
C VAL A 373 3.11 8.37 -6.46
N TRP A 374 2.34 7.61 -7.22
CA TRP A 374 1.66 8.12 -8.41
C TRP A 374 0.67 9.24 -8.04
N THR A 375 0.88 10.44 -8.59
CA THR A 375 0.02 11.60 -8.33
C THR A 375 -1.28 11.60 -9.14
N GLY A 376 -1.50 10.58 -9.98
CA GLY A 376 -2.67 10.45 -10.85
C GLY A 376 -3.95 9.88 -10.21
N PHE A 377 -3.94 9.49 -8.94
CA PHE A 377 -5.14 8.95 -8.27
C PHE A 377 -6.39 9.83 -8.41
N PRO A 378 -6.30 11.15 -8.21
CA PRO A 378 -7.47 12.01 -8.37
C PRO A 378 -8.04 11.98 -9.79
N ALA A 379 -7.18 11.88 -10.81
CA ALA A 379 -7.61 11.74 -12.20
C ALA A 379 -8.38 10.43 -12.42
N GLY A 380 -7.89 9.32 -11.87
CA GLY A 380 -8.58 8.04 -11.91
C GLY A 380 -9.97 8.09 -11.29
N ALA A 381 -10.09 8.71 -10.13
CA ALA A 381 -11.37 8.88 -9.45
C ALA A 381 -12.35 9.77 -10.24
N VAL A 382 -11.87 10.87 -10.83
CA VAL A 382 -12.67 11.74 -11.72
C VAL A 382 -13.12 10.98 -12.96
N ALA A 383 -12.24 10.14 -13.55
CA ALA A 383 -12.59 9.30 -14.70
C ALA A 383 -13.77 8.39 -14.38
N VAL A 384 -13.75 7.69 -13.24
CA VAL A 384 -14.87 6.85 -12.78
C VAL A 384 -16.13 7.67 -12.60
N GLY A 385 -16.07 8.83 -11.95
CA GLY A 385 -17.21 9.70 -11.74
C GLY A 385 -17.88 10.14 -13.04
N LEU A 386 -17.07 10.60 -14.02
CA LEU A 386 -17.55 11.01 -15.34
C LEU A 386 -18.15 9.83 -16.12
N PHE A 387 -17.48 8.69 -16.09
CA PHE A 387 -17.89 7.48 -16.83
C PHE A 387 -19.21 6.93 -16.29
N VAL A 388 -19.33 6.75 -14.99
CA VAL A 388 -20.55 6.23 -14.37
C VAL A 388 -21.72 7.21 -14.54
N ASP A 389 -21.47 8.51 -14.46
CA ASP A 389 -22.50 9.53 -14.72
C ASP A 389 -22.98 9.50 -16.17
N GLU A 390 -22.08 9.28 -17.13
CA GLU A 390 -22.45 9.12 -18.55
C GLU A 390 -23.31 7.87 -18.77
N LEU A 391 -22.91 6.75 -18.18
CA LEU A 391 -23.70 5.51 -18.25
C LEU A 391 -25.11 5.73 -17.68
N TYR A 392 -25.21 6.47 -16.60
CA TYR A 392 -26.50 6.77 -15.98
C TYR A 392 -27.37 7.69 -16.82
N GLN A 393 -26.79 8.72 -17.49
CA GLN A 393 -27.52 9.61 -18.39
C GLN A 393 -28.01 8.87 -19.62
N ARG A 394 -27.17 8.03 -20.24
CA ARG A 394 -27.57 7.20 -21.37
C ARG A 394 -28.67 6.20 -21.04
N ARG A 395 -28.69 5.70 -19.80
CA ARG A 395 -29.80 4.89 -19.29
C ARG A 395 -31.13 5.66 -19.28
N ALA A 396 -31.07 6.95 -18.92
CA ALA A 396 -32.24 7.81 -18.92
C ALA A 396 -32.73 8.15 -20.35
N ASP A 397 -31.78 8.29 -21.29
CA ASP A 397 -32.04 8.64 -22.69
C ASP A 397 -32.21 7.41 -23.60
N ALA A 398 -31.92 6.19 -23.11
CA ALA A 398 -31.76 4.95 -23.87
C ALA A 398 -33.05 4.27 -24.30
N ALA A 399 -34.15 5.02 -24.42
CA ALA A 399 -35.26 4.55 -25.22
C ALA A 399 -34.83 4.23 -26.69
N GLY A 400 -33.58 4.57 -27.12
CA GLY A 400 -33.14 4.51 -28.50
C GLY A 400 -32.13 3.41 -28.93
N ASP A 401 -31.17 2.96 -28.08
CA ASP A 401 -30.18 1.93 -28.46
C ASP A 401 -29.66 1.09 -27.28
N PRO A 402 -30.38 0.07 -26.88
CA PRO A 402 -30.04 -0.80 -25.75
C PRO A 402 -28.84 -1.72 -26.03
N ASP A 403 -28.48 -2.01 -27.26
CA ASP A 403 -27.42 -3.00 -27.56
C ASP A 403 -26.03 -2.45 -27.37
N ARG A 404 -25.83 -1.17 -27.67
CA ARG A 404 -24.55 -0.48 -27.46
C ARG A 404 -24.21 -0.35 -25.95
N TYR A 405 -25.19 0.01 -25.14
CA TYR A 405 -25.02 0.09 -23.68
C TYR A 405 -24.72 -1.29 -23.08
N ARG A 406 -25.40 -2.31 -23.55
CA ARG A 406 -25.22 -3.68 -23.09
C ARG A 406 -23.81 -4.21 -23.37
N ALA A 407 -23.25 -3.95 -24.55
CA ALA A 407 -21.89 -4.34 -24.89
C ALA A 407 -20.86 -3.66 -23.98
N VAL A 408 -21.02 -2.36 -23.70
CA VAL A 408 -20.14 -1.62 -22.79
C VAL A 408 -20.25 -2.13 -21.36
N ALA A 409 -21.47 -2.34 -20.83
CA ALA A 409 -21.69 -2.83 -19.48
C ALA A 409 -21.12 -4.24 -19.28
N TRP A 410 -21.28 -5.14 -20.25
CA TRP A 410 -20.68 -6.48 -20.19
C TRP A 410 -19.16 -6.48 -20.31
N SER A 411 -18.60 -5.59 -21.13
CA SER A 411 -17.15 -5.42 -21.23
C SER A 411 -16.58 -4.91 -19.91
N LEU A 412 -17.28 -4.02 -19.24
CA LEU A 412 -16.95 -3.52 -17.89
C LEU A 412 -16.95 -4.63 -16.85
N VAL A 413 -18.03 -5.41 -16.78
CA VAL A 413 -18.13 -6.53 -15.84
C VAL A 413 -17.05 -7.57 -16.14
N GLY A 414 -16.90 -7.94 -17.42
CA GLY A 414 -15.88 -8.91 -17.84
C GLY A 414 -14.46 -8.46 -17.49
N LEU A 415 -14.13 -7.21 -17.75
CA LEU A 415 -12.79 -6.67 -17.43
C LEU A 415 -12.59 -6.51 -15.92
N THR A 416 -13.60 -6.06 -15.18
CA THR A 416 -13.52 -5.96 -13.71
C THR A 416 -13.35 -7.35 -13.08
N VAL A 417 -14.09 -8.36 -13.56
CA VAL A 417 -13.95 -9.75 -13.13
C VAL A 417 -12.58 -10.30 -13.51
N LEU A 418 -12.11 -10.04 -14.74
CA LEU A 418 -10.79 -10.48 -15.20
C LEU A 418 -9.67 -9.87 -14.35
N LEU A 419 -9.69 -8.58 -14.12
CA LEU A 419 -8.70 -7.88 -13.32
C LEU A 419 -8.78 -8.32 -11.84
N ALA A 420 -9.98 -8.49 -11.29
CA ALA A 420 -10.15 -9.04 -9.95
C ALA A 420 -9.60 -10.47 -9.87
N THR A 421 -9.83 -11.31 -10.88
CA THR A 421 -9.32 -12.69 -10.91
C THR A 421 -7.79 -12.73 -11.04
N VAL A 422 -7.20 -11.86 -11.86
CA VAL A 422 -5.74 -11.75 -12.01
C VAL A 422 -5.09 -11.28 -10.71
N VAL A 423 -5.63 -10.23 -10.10
CA VAL A 423 -5.13 -9.71 -8.82
C VAL A 423 -5.34 -10.73 -7.69
N LEU A 424 -6.50 -11.38 -7.64
CA LEU A 424 -6.83 -12.36 -6.59
C LEU A 424 -6.08 -13.69 -6.77
N GLY A 425 -5.81 -14.11 -8.01
CA GLY A 425 -5.20 -15.41 -8.27
C GLY A 425 -3.68 -15.46 -8.03
N LYS A 426 -2.96 -14.40 -8.38
CA LYS A 426 -1.50 -14.40 -8.38
C LYS A 426 -0.89 -13.77 -7.11
N ASP A 427 -1.48 -12.71 -6.58
CA ASP A 427 -0.83 -11.84 -5.60
C ASP A 427 -1.62 -11.69 -4.29
N LEU A 428 -2.63 -12.53 -4.04
CA LEU A 428 -3.45 -12.40 -2.83
C LEU A 428 -2.63 -12.58 -1.55
N GLU A 429 -1.56 -13.39 -1.60
CA GLU A 429 -0.65 -13.58 -0.46
C GLU A 429 0.26 -12.36 -0.24
N ALA A 430 0.74 -11.76 -1.33
CA ALA A 430 1.60 -10.57 -1.29
C ALA A 430 0.81 -9.26 -1.11
N PHE A 431 -0.50 -9.27 -1.37
CA PHE A 431 -1.33 -8.06 -1.35
C PHE A 431 -1.25 -7.27 -0.04
N PRO A 432 -1.35 -7.88 1.16
CA PRO A 432 -1.20 -7.13 2.40
C PRO A 432 0.16 -6.47 2.55
N GLU A 433 1.24 -7.13 2.14
CA GLU A 433 2.60 -6.61 2.18
C GLU A 433 2.78 -5.44 1.21
N LYS A 434 2.36 -5.62 -0.03
CA LYS A 434 2.38 -4.57 -1.04
C LYS A 434 1.57 -3.35 -0.60
N LEU A 435 0.36 -3.53 -0.08
CA LEU A 435 -0.47 -2.43 0.37
C LEU A 435 0.12 -1.65 1.56
N THR A 436 0.88 -2.29 2.44
CA THR A 436 1.53 -1.61 3.56
C THR A 436 2.73 -0.78 3.14
N SER A 437 3.44 -1.16 2.08
CA SER A 437 4.60 -0.42 1.56
C SER A 437 4.22 0.71 0.59
N LEU A 438 3.08 0.59 -0.10
CA LEU A 438 2.62 1.56 -1.10
C LEU A 438 2.53 3.01 -0.62
N PRO A 439 2.04 3.34 0.60
CA PRO A 439 1.99 4.72 1.06
C PRO A 439 3.35 5.43 1.08
N PHE A 440 4.43 4.65 1.09
CA PHE A 440 5.81 5.12 1.10
C PHE A 440 6.53 4.93 -0.24
N GLY A 441 5.80 4.68 -1.31
CA GLY A 441 6.34 4.51 -2.65
C GLY A 441 6.58 3.06 -3.09
N GLY A 442 6.23 2.07 -2.27
CA GLY A 442 6.45 0.65 -2.56
C GLY A 442 7.85 0.15 -2.15
N GLY A 443 8.15 -1.09 -2.49
CA GLY A 443 9.40 -1.78 -2.15
C GLY A 443 9.27 -2.70 -0.94
N ASP A 444 10.31 -3.50 -0.69
CA ASP A 444 10.35 -4.51 0.38
C ASP A 444 10.66 -3.93 1.77
N MET A 445 10.40 -2.64 1.96
CA MET A 445 10.83 -1.90 3.16
C MET A 445 10.08 -2.28 4.43
N VAL A 446 8.88 -2.85 4.32
CA VAL A 446 8.06 -3.23 5.47
C VAL A 446 7.76 -4.72 5.39
N LYS A 447 8.41 -5.52 6.21
CA LYS A 447 8.05 -6.94 6.34
C LYS A 447 6.72 -7.05 7.07
N TYR A 448 5.69 -7.36 6.31
CA TYR A 448 4.37 -7.62 6.82
C TYR A 448 4.30 -9.05 7.39
N PRO A 449 3.77 -9.25 8.60
CA PRO A 449 3.53 -10.61 9.08
C PRO A 449 2.40 -11.23 8.25
N VAL A 450 2.74 -12.22 7.43
CA VAL A 450 1.81 -12.95 6.53
C VAL A 450 0.56 -13.49 7.26
N GLN A 451 0.61 -13.60 8.57
CA GLN A 451 -0.45 -14.13 9.43
C GLN A 451 -1.30 -13.05 10.11
N ALA A 452 -1.18 -11.77 9.74
CA ALA A 452 -1.95 -10.73 10.40
C ALA A 452 -3.46 -10.97 10.23
N ARG A 453 -4.16 -10.91 11.34
CA ARG A 453 -5.60 -11.05 11.43
C ARG A 453 -6.22 -9.71 11.80
N LEU A 454 -7.20 -9.28 11.04
CA LEU A 454 -8.04 -8.14 11.36
C LEU A 454 -9.37 -8.67 11.89
N LEU A 455 -9.76 -8.31 13.10
CA LEU A 455 -10.97 -8.80 13.74
C LEU A 455 -11.08 -10.35 13.77
N GLY A 456 -9.93 -11.02 13.97
CA GLY A 456 -9.87 -12.49 14.00
C GLY A 456 -9.87 -13.19 12.62
N VAL A 457 -10.06 -12.44 11.53
CA VAL A 457 -10.10 -12.95 10.15
C VAL A 457 -8.78 -12.62 9.45
N PRO A 458 -8.19 -13.53 8.65
CA PRO A 458 -7.00 -13.23 7.87
C PRO A 458 -7.19 -11.99 6.98
N ALA A 459 -6.18 -11.11 6.92
CA ALA A 459 -6.27 -9.86 6.16
C ALA A 459 -6.64 -10.10 4.69
N LYS A 460 -6.13 -11.18 4.08
CA LYS A 460 -6.45 -11.58 2.71
C LYS A 460 -7.93 -11.89 2.49
N ALA A 461 -8.61 -12.47 3.46
CA ALA A 461 -10.04 -12.76 3.35
C ALA A 461 -10.88 -11.48 3.31
N TRP A 462 -10.49 -10.45 4.06
CA TRP A 462 -11.14 -9.14 3.99
C TRP A 462 -11.03 -8.50 2.60
N LEU A 463 -9.88 -8.65 1.94
CA LEU A 463 -9.68 -8.14 0.58
C LEU A 463 -10.62 -8.82 -0.42
N PHE A 464 -10.78 -10.14 -0.31
CA PHE A 464 -11.75 -10.87 -1.12
C PHE A 464 -13.18 -10.37 -0.87
N VAL A 465 -13.59 -10.26 0.39
CA VAL A 465 -14.92 -9.76 0.77
C VAL A 465 -15.15 -8.35 0.22
N LEU A 466 -14.18 -7.44 0.36
CA LEU A 466 -14.28 -6.08 -0.18
C LEU A 466 -14.40 -6.06 -1.71
N GLY A 467 -13.63 -6.90 -2.41
CA GLY A 467 -13.71 -7.04 -3.86
C GLY A 467 -15.09 -7.49 -4.31
N VAL A 468 -15.64 -8.55 -3.70
CA VAL A 468 -16.98 -9.06 -3.99
C VAL A 468 -18.07 -8.02 -3.66
N LEU A 469 -17.99 -7.40 -2.48
CA LEU A 469 -18.97 -6.39 -2.06
C LEU A 469 -18.97 -5.17 -2.98
N THR A 470 -17.83 -4.79 -3.55
CA THR A 470 -17.77 -3.66 -4.48
C THR A 470 -18.25 -4.03 -5.88
N ALA A 471 -17.95 -5.24 -6.35
CA ALA A 471 -18.38 -5.71 -7.66
C ALA A 471 -19.88 -6.06 -7.72
N LEU A 472 -20.42 -6.58 -6.64
CA LEU A 472 -21.79 -7.10 -6.56
C LEU A 472 -22.87 -6.06 -6.91
N PRO A 473 -22.88 -4.82 -6.39
CA PRO A 473 -23.88 -3.82 -6.76
C PRO A 473 -23.86 -3.49 -8.25
N PHE A 474 -22.68 -3.42 -8.88
CA PHE A 474 -22.57 -3.19 -10.30
C PHE A 474 -23.06 -4.39 -11.12
N ALA A 475 -22.74 -5.60 -10.70
CA ALA A 475 -23.23 -6.82 -11.32
C ALA A 475 -24.75 -6.94 -11.23
N ILE A 476 -25.32 -6.62 -10.07
CA ILE A 476 -26.78 -6.61 -9.84
C ILE A 476 -27.43 -5.54 -10.70
N ASP A 477 -26.90 -4.31 -10.75
CA ASP A 477 -27.46 -3.24 -11.59
C ASP A 477 -27.45 -3.61 -13.08
N VAL A 478 -26.37 -4.22 -13.57
CA VAL A 478 -26.27 -4.73 -14.95
C VAL A 478 -27.25 -5.89 -15.20
N TRP A 479 -27.37 -6.82 -14.25
CA TRP A 479 -28.26 -7.98 -14.37
C TRP A 479 -29.73 -7.57 -14.37
N LEU A 480 -30.14 -6.68 -13.48
CA LEU A 480 -31.50 -6.16 -13.37
C LEU A 480 -31.91 -5.30 -14.57
N TRP A 481 -30.96 -4.79 -15.32
CA TRP A 481 -31.24 -4.02 -16.54
C TRP A 481 -31.66 -4.90 -17.72
N ARG A 482 -31.39 -6.21 -17.68
CA ARG A 482 -31.81 -7.18 -18.70
C ARG A 482 -33.32 -7.21 -18.98
N PRO A 483 -34.21 -7.16 -17.98
CA PRO A 483 -35.63 -7.28 -18.20
C PRO A 483 -36.34 -6.00 -18.67
N ALA A 484 -35.72 -4.83 -18.58
CA ALA A 484 -36.35 -3.55 -18.98
C ALA A 484 -36.77 -3.51 -20.47
N ARG A 485 -36.46 -4.56 -21.24
CA ARG A 485 -36.95 -4.78 -22.60
C ARG A 485 -38.36 -5.30 -22.73
N ARG A 486 -38.98 -5.81 -21.64
CA ARG A 486 -40.34 -6.32 -21.64
C ARG A 486 -41.24 -5.37 -20.85
N ALA A 487 -42.32 -4.95 -21.47
CA ALA A 487 -43.34 -4.11 -20.84
C ALA A 487 -43.92 -4.70 -19.54
N ASP A 488 -43.58 -5.96 -19.26
CA ASP A 488 -44.12 -6.77 -18.15
C ASP A 488 -43.11 -6.98 -17.00
N THR A 489 -42.16 -6.06 -16.78
CA THR A 489 -41.21 -6.19 -15.66
C THR A 489 -41.93 -6.09 -14.32
N PRO A 490 -41.77 -7.09 -13.43
CA PRO A 490 -42.39 -7.02 -12.10
C PRO A 490 -41.89 -5.81 -11.31
N GLU A 491 -42.80 -5.12 -10.59
CA GLU A 491 -42.47 -3.96 -9.73
C GLU A 491 -41.24 -4.13 -8.82
N PRO A 492 -40.98 -5.32 -8.21
CA PRO A 492 -39.81 -5.49 -7.34
C PRO A 492 -38.46 -5.36 -8.06
N ALA A 493 -38.35 -5.76 -9.34
CA ALA A 493 -37.13 -5.61 -10.12
C ALA A 493 -36.83 -4.15 -10.46
N ALA A 494 -37.88 -3.35 -10.73
CA ALA A 494 -37.70 -1.90 -10.95
C ALA A 494 -37.37 -1.16 -9.66
N ALA A 495 -37.89 -1.60 -8.49
CA ALA A 495 -37.53 -1.06 -7.20
C ALA A 495 -36.07 -1.36 -6.85
N LEU A 496 -35.61 -2.60 -7.06
CA LEU A 496 -34.23 -3.01 -6.81
C LEU A 496 -33.21 -2.24 -7.69
N ALA A 497 -33.55 -2.01 -8.97
CA ALA A 497 -32.74 -1.20 -9.86
C ALA A 497 -32.60 0.29 -9.42
N ARG A 498 -33.54 0.78 -8.62
CA ARG A 498 -33.46 2.15 -8.03
C ARG A 498 -32.40 2.24 -6.95
N TRP A 499 -32.08 1.14 -6.29
CA TRP A 499 -31.12 1.09 -5.18
C TRP A 499 -29.68 0.76 -5.62
N GLY A 500 -29.43 0.36 -6.88
CA GLY A 500 -28.10 -0.02 -7.35
C GLY A 500 -27.04 1.06 -7.13
N MET A 501 -27.30 2.30 -7.56
CA MET A 501 -26.36 3.42 -7.36
C MET A 501 -26.18 3.84 -5.89
N PRO A 502 -27.25 4.01 -5.08
CA PRO A 502 -27.09 4.23 -3.65
C PRO A 502 -26.32 3.11 -2.95
N ALA A 503 -26.58 1.85 -3.29
CA ALA A 503 -25.84 0.72 -2.75
C ALA A 503 -24.35 0.77 -3.12
N ALA A 504 -24.01 1.04 -4.37
CA ALA A 504 -22.63 1.20 -4.80
C ALA A 504 -21.93 2.35 -4.07
N ALA A 505 -22.60 3.48 -3.90
CA ALA A 505 -22.07 4.61 -3.13
C ALA A 505 -21.86 4.25 -1.65
N ALA A 506 -22.81 3.53 -1.03
CA ALA A 506 -22.70 3.04 0.33
C ALA A 506 -21.53 2.05 0.48
N MET A 507 -21.34 1.16 -0.49
CA MET A 507 -20.21 0.22 -0.48
C MET A 507 -18.85 0.92 -0.58
N LEU A 508 -18.71 1.91 -1.46
CA LEU A 508 -17.49 2.73 -1.51
C LEU A 508 -17.23 3.44 -0.18
N ALA A 509 -18.27 3.92 0.49
CA ALA A 509 -18.17 4.52 1.82
C ALA A 509 -17.72 3.50 2.89
N VAL A 510 -18.27 2.28 2.89
CA VAL A 510 -17.84 1.19 3.78
C VAL A 510 -16.39 0.82 3.54
N VAL A 511 -15.95 0.73 2.27
CA VAL A 511 -14.56 0.46 1.90
C VAL A 511 -13.63 1.55 2.44
N ALA A 512 -14.00 2.83 2.31
CA ALA A 512 -13.21 3.94 2.86
C ALA A 512 -13.07 3.85 4.38
N LEU A 513 -14.16 3.55 5.10
CA LEU A 513 -14.14 3.34 6.55
C LEU A 513 -13.28 2.11 6.95
N PHE A 514 -13.32 1.04 6.15
CA PHE A 514 -12.49 -0.13 6.41
C PHE A 514 -11.00 0.19 6.31
N TRP A 515 -10.55 0.89 5.26
CA TRP A 515 -9.15 1.29 5.14
C TRP A 515 -8.69 2.16 6.31
N SER A 516 -9.53 3.09 6.69
CA SER A 516 -9.23 4.06 7.74
C SER A 516 -9.22 3.43 9.15
N HIS A 517 -10.28 2.74 9.52
CA HIS A 517 -10.52 2.28 10.89
C HIS A 517 -10.21 0.81 11.11
N GLY A 518 -10.37 -0.02 10.10
CA GLY A 518 -10.03 -1.45 10.14
C GLY A 518 -8.57 -1.72 9.84
N TRP A 519 -8.16 -1.42 8.60
CA TRP A 519 -6.83 -1.75 8.09
C TRP A 519 -5.72 -0.98 8.80
N HIS A 520 -5.74 0.34 8.74
CA HIS A 520 -4.69 1.18 9.32
C HIS A 520 -4.52 0.91 10.82
N ARG A 521 -5.62 0.84 11.57
CA ARG A 521 -5.59 0.60 13.01
C ARG A 521 -5.17 -0.84 13.35
N GLY A 522 -5.69 -1.81 12.60
CA GLY A 522 -5.40 -3.23 12.83
C GLY A 522 -3.95 -3.60 12.62
N LEU A 523 -3.30 -3.02 11.61
CA LEU A 523 -1.89 -3.30 11.29
C LEU A 523 -0.90 -2.52 12.14
N SER A 524 -1.31 -1.41 12.72
CA SER A 524 -0.41 -0.54 13.50
C SER A 524 0.30 -1.27 14.64
N ARG A 525 -0.31 -2.31 15.22
CA ARG A 525 0.35 -3.14 16.25
C ARG A 525 1.60 -3.84 15.75
N ASN A 526 1.63 -4.20 14.46
CA ASN A 526 2.74 -4.92 13.84
C ASN A 526 3.80 -3.98 13.24
N LEU A 527 3.42 -2.75 12.94
CA LEU A 527 4.23 -1.79 12.19
C LEU A 527 4.72 -0.62 13.04
N SER A 528 4.31 -0.55 14.31
CA SER A 528 4.71 0.49 15.25
C SER A 528 5.03 -0.07 16.62
N SER A 529 6.05 0.45 17.26
CA SER A 529 6.45 0.12 18.63
C SER A 529 5.56 0.76 19.69
N LYS A 530 4.58 1.60 19.33
CA LYS A 530 3.70 2.29 20.31
C LYS A 530 3.04 1.33 21.29
N HIS A 531 2.56 0.18 20.80
CA HIS A 531 1.87 -0.79 21.62
C HIS A 531 2.81 -1.40 22.67
N ILE A 532 4.00 -1.87 22.26
CA ILE A 532 4.96 -2.48 23.18
C ILE A 532 5.43 -1.50 24.25
N PHE A 533 5.63 -0.22 23.90
CA PHE A 533 5.91 0.82 24.88
C PHE A 533 4.71 1.12 25.81
N SER A 534 3.48 0.95 25.34
CA SER A 534 2.31 1.12 26.18
C SER A 534 2.22 0.01 27.23
N VAL A 535 2.53 -1.24 26.86
CA VAL A 535 2.64 -2.36 27.79
C VAL A 535 3.72 -2.09 28.82
N TYR A 536 4.92 -1.67 28.39
CA TYR A 536 5.98 -1.26 29.29
C TYR A 536 5.51 -0.20 30.31
N ARG A 537 4.93 0.91 29.83
CA ARG A 537 4.48 2.01 30.71
C ARG A 537 3.39 1.60 31.69
N SER A 538 2.52 0.67 31.31
CA SER A 538 1.48 0.15 32.21
C SER A 538 2.03 -0.81 33.25
N ALA A 539 3.15 -1.48 32.97
CA ALA A 539 3.76 -2.48 33.83
C ALA A 539 4.85 -1.90 34.74
N LYS A 540 5.49 -0.78 34.35
CA LYS A 540 6.62 -0.20 35.09
C LYS A 540 6.23 0.45 36.43
N ARG A 541 7.12 0.37 37.39
CA ARG A 541 7.13 1.15 38.65
C ARG A 541 8.14 2.30 38.53
N PRO A 542 8.10 3.33 39.41
CA PRO A 542 9.04 4.46 39.32
C PRO A 542 10.53 4.09 39.40
N SER A 543 10.85 2.98 40.08
CA SER A 543 12.24 2.49 40.26
C SER A 543 12.72 1.61 39.10
N ASP A 544 11.83 1.17 38.19
CA ASP A 544 12.17 0.23 37.13
C ASP A 544 12.88 0.97 35.98
N THR A 545 13.91 0.34 35.41
CA THR A 545 14.69 0.89 34.31
C THR A 545 14.39 0.15 33.01
N LEU A 546 14.60 0.83 31.88
CA LEU A 546 14.41 0.31 30.55
C LEU A 546 15.76 0.22 29.83
N GLY A 547 16.10 -0.95 29.31
CA GLY A 547 17.18 -1.13 28.37
C GLY A 547 16.65 -1.37 26.95
N ILE A 548 17.33 -0.89 25.93
CA ILE A 548 16.96 -1.09 24.54
C ILE A 548 18.14 -1.64 23.77
N MET A 549 17.94 -2.83 23.18
CA MET A 549 18.88 -3.46 22.27
C MET A 549 18.43 -3.32 20.83
N GLY A 550 19.38 -2.98 19.97
CA GLY A 550 19.14 -2.78 18.55
C GLY A 550 18.63 -1.38 18.21
N SER A 551 18.43 -1.15 16.92
CA SER A 551 17.93 0.14 16.43
C SER A 551 16.40 0.11 16.38
N MET A 552 15.79 0.87 17.27
CA MET A 552 14.36 1.20 17.19
C MET A 552 14.16 2.61 16.60
N GLY A 553 15.18 3.15 15.94
CA GLY A 553 15.16 4.54 15.50
C GLY A 553 14.86 5.48 16.68
N ASN A 554 14.02 6.46 16.45
CA ASN A 554 13.60 7.42 17.46
C ASN A 554 12.29 7.04 18.19
N ALA A 555 11.76 5.82 18.00
CA ALA A 555 10.56 5.36 18.70
C ALA A 555 10.62 5.50 20.22
N PRO A 556 11.76 5.24 20.89
CA PRO A 556 11.90 5.47 22.32
C PRO A 556 11.64 6.92 22.73
N ARG A 557 12.08 7.90 21.93
CA ARG A 557 11.84 9.32 22.19
C ARG A 557 10.34 9.66 22.27
N TYR A 558 9.53 9.00 21.42
CA TYR A 558 8.08 9.25 21.36
C TYR A 558 7.31 8.44 22.40
N TYR A 559 7.76 7.21 22.70
CA TYR A 559 6.90 6.25 23.38
C TYR A 559 7.42 5.73 24.72
N ALA A 560 8.72 5.85 25.05
CA ALA A 560 9.28 5.32 26.30
C ALA A 560 8.76 6.05 27.55
N GLY A 561 8.53 7.35 27.46
CA GLY A 561 8.06 8.17 28.58
C GLY A 561 9.07 8.27 29.73
N GLY A 562 10.37 8.26 29.41
CA GLY A 562 11.47 8.39 30.35
C GLY A 562 12.82 8.01 29.73
N ALA A 563 13.88 8.01 30.53
CA ALA A 563 15.21 7.62 30.12
C ALA A 563 15.30 6.11 29.87
N TRP A 564 16.26 5.72 29.03
CA TRP A 564 16.58 4.33 28.74
C TRP A 564 18.08 4.14 28.57
N ASP A 565 18.55 2.90 28.82
CA ASP A 565 19.92 2.46 28.62
C ASP A 565 20.05 1.82 27.24
N THR A 566 21.09 2.17 26.47
CA THR A 566 21.37 1.51 25.18
C THR A 566 22.19 0.25 25.42
N LEU A 567 21.67 -0.89 24.94
CA LEU A 567 22.32 -2.20 25.07
C LEU A 567 22.90 -2.58 23.70
N GLU A 568 24.19 -2.40 23.51
CA GLU A 568 24.84 -2.55 22.19
C GLU A 568 25.05 -3.99 21.79
N THR A 569 25.17 -4.91 22.77
CA THR A 569 25.50 -6.32 22.52
C THR A 569 24.55 -7.24 23.30
N ARG A 570 24.52 -8.52 22.88
CA ARG A 570 23.78 -9.58 23.56
C ARG A 570 24.27 -9.78 25.01
N GLU A 571 25.56 -9.69 25.23
CA GLU A 571 26.16 -9.84 26.55
C GLU A 571 25.66 -8.73 27.47
N LYS A 572 25.67 -7.49 27.02
CA LYS A 572 25.10 -6.35 27.77
C LYS A 572 23.62 -6.54 28.07
N LEU A 573 22.83 -7.10 27.14
CA LEU A 573 21.42 -7.42 27.38
C LEU A 573 21.27 -8.50 28.47
N ILE A 574 22.04 -9.56 28.43
CA ILE A 574 22.01 -10.65 29.41
C ILE A 574 22.43 -10.11 30.78
N ASP A 575 23.50 -9.33 30.87
CA ASP A 575 23.95 -8.71 32.14
C ASP A 575 22.94 -7.71 32.68
N TYR A 576 22.26 -6.97 31.81
CA TYR A 576 21.17 -6.07 32.19
C TYR A 576 20.00 -6.82 32.80
N LEU A 577 19.61 -7.96 32.26
CA LEU A 577 18.56 -8.81 32.80
C LEU A 577 18.98 -9.55 34.08
N ARG A 578 20.28 -9.64 34.42
CA ARG A 578 20.80 -10.20 35.67
C ARG A 578 20.77 -9.24 36.84
N LYS A 579 20.43 -7.98 36.62
CA LYS A 579 20.31 -7.00 37.72
C LYS A 579 19.36 -7.50 38.80
N PRO A 580 19.64 -7.30 40.06
CA PRO A 580 18.78 -7.74 41.19
C PRO A 580 17.45 -6.97 41.22
N SER A 581 17.45 -5.73 40.80
CA SER A 581 16.25 -4.91 40.64
C SER A 581 15.43 -5.36 39.42
N ARG A 582 14.13 -5.06 39.44
CA ARG A 582 13.29 -5.28 38.25
C ARG A 582 13.73 -4.38 37.12
N VAL A 583 13.97 -4.97 35.96
CA VAL A 583 14.32 -4.27 34.73
C VAL A 583 13.45 -4.70 33.58
N PHE A 584 13.29 -3.82 32.61
CA PHE A 584 12.66 -4.11 31.33
C PHE A 584 13.68 -3.96 30.22
N ALA A 585 13.58 -4.82 29.20
CA ALA A 585 14.42 -4.70 28.02
C ALA A 585 13.58 -4.88 26.76
N LEU A 586 13.77 -3.98 25.78
CA LEU A 586 13.32 -4.18 24.42
C LEU A 586 14.46 -4.82 23.63
N ALA A 587 14.20 -5.95 23.00
CA ALA A 587 15.22 -6.69 22.27
C ALA A 587 14.65 -7.24 20.96
N PRO A 588 15.46 -7.39 19.89
CA PRO A 588 15.05 -8.06 18.67
C PRO A 588 14.54 -9.48 18.96
N ALA A 589 13.45 -9.88 18.33
CA ALA A 589 12.87 -11.22 18.51
C ALA A 589 13.86 -12.35 18.14
N ALA A 590 14.81 -12.07 17.25
CA ALA A 590 15.88 -12.98 16.89
C ALA A 590 16.82 -13.35 18.07
N GLU A 591 16.90 -12.49 19.08
CA GLU A 591 17.74 -12.71 20.27
C GLU A 591 17.11 -13.69 21.29
N LEU A 592 15.82 -13.98 21.17
CA LEU A 592 15.07 -14.76 22.15
C LEU A 592 15.73 -16.11 22.47
N CYS A 593 16.19 -16.80 21.46
CA CYS A 593 16.81 -18.12 21.62
C CYS A 593 18.18 -18.06 22.30
N ALA A 594 18.96 -17.05 21.99
CA ALA A 594 20.24 -16.81 22.65
C ALA A 594 20.06 -16.47 24.12
N ILE A 595 19.05 -15.66 24.44
CA ILE A 595 18.65 -15.33 25.82
C ILE A 595 18.16 -16.61 26.53
N HIS A 596 17.35 -17.43 25.84
CA HIS A 596 16.88 -18.71 26.40
C HIS A 596 18.03 -19.66 26.75
N LYS A 597 19.06 -19.72 25.93
CA LYS A 597 20.28 -20.46 26.22
C LYS A 597 20.93 -20.01 27.53
N ALA A 598 20.95 -18.72 27.82
CA ALA A 598 21.51 -18.17 29.06
C ALA A 598 20.67 -18.54 30.30
N LYS A 599 19.43 -19.01 30.14
CA LYS A 599 18.62 -19.54 31.24
C LYS A 599 19.29 -20.75 31.92
N ALA A 600 20.05 -21.52 31.18
CA ALA A 600 20.84 -22.65 31.73
C ALA A 600 21.90 -22.19 32.71
N SER A 601 22.37 -20.92 32.64
CA SER A 601 23.33 -20.29 33.57
C SER A 601 22.64 -19.46 34.65
N GLY A 602 21.35 -19.71 34.93
CA GLY A 602 20.62 -19.04 36.04
C GLY A 602 19.95 -17.72 35.66
N LEU A 603 19.92 -17.33 34.40
CA LEU A 603 19.20 -16.11 33.95
C LEU A 603 17.69 -16.29 34.14
N ALA A 604 17.06 -15.45 34.91
CA ALA A 604 15.61 -15.30 34.92
C ALA A 604 15.19 -14.26 33.85
N TYR A 605 14.29 -14.64 32.95
CA TYR A 605 13.69 -13.70 31.99
C TYR A 605 12.27 -14.15 31.62
N TYR A 606 11.45 -13.19 31.30
CA TYR A 606 10.05 -13.36 30.91
C TYR A 606 9.76 -12.45 29.72
N VAL A 607 8.89 -12.90 28.82
CA VAL A 607 8.40 -12.10 27.70
C VAL A 607 7.04 -11.51 28.09
N LEU A 608 6.97 -10.20 28.27
CA LEU A 608 5.75 -9.52 28.68
C LEU A 608 4.87 -9.13 27.49
N ASP A 609 5.48 -8.96 26.31
CA ASP A 609 4.77 -8.72 25.06
C ASP A 609 5.57 -9.25 23.86
N ASP A 610 4.89 -9.98 22.98
CA ASP A 610 5.38 -10.53 21.72
C ASP A 610 4.50 -10.12 20.54
N SER A 611 3.66 -9.12 20.71
CA SER A 611 2.72 -8.66 19.69
C SER A 611 3.42 -8.01 18.49
N ASN A 612 4.61 -7.45 18.68
CA ASN A 612 5.47 -6.99 17.60
C ASN A 612 6.33 -8.16 17.10
N PRO A 613 6.28 -8.50 15.79
CA PRO A 613 7.02 -9.65 15.26
C PRO A 613 8.55 -9.48 15.27
N GLN A 614 9.04 -8.25 15.36
CA GLN A 614 10.48 -7.94 15.30
C GLN A 614 11.08 -7.65 16.68
N THR A 615 10.28 -7.19 17.66
CA THR A 615 10.76 -6.70 18.95
C THR A 615 9.93 -7.32 20.07
N LEU A 616 10.60 -7.78 21.11
CA LEU A 616 10.00 -8.32 22.33
C LEU A 616 10.20 -7.37 23.51
N LEU A 617 9.21 -7.30 24.39
CA LEU A 617 9.36 -6.70 25.71
C LEU A 617 9.71 -7.80 26.72
N LEU A 618 10.91 -7.72 27.27
CA LEU A 618 11.44 -8.64 28.25
C LEU A 618 11.46 -8.00 29.63
N SER A 619 11.41 -8.84 30.67
CA SER A 619 11.70 -8.44 32.05
C SER A 619 12.36 -9.60 32.79
N ASN A 620 13.17 -9.29 33.78
CA ASN A 620 13.74 -10.29 34.69
C ASN A 620 12.76 -10.73 35.80
N GLN A 621 11.64 -10.02 35.96
CA GLN A 621 10.59 -10.32 36.94
C GLN A 621 9.20 -10.13 36.31
N LEU A 622 8.28 -11.06 36.55
CA LEU A 622 6.89 -10.97 36.04
C LEU A 622 6.09 -9.84 36.68
N GLY A 623 6.29 -9.63 38.00
CA GLY A 623 5.57 -8.56 38.69
C GLY A 623 4.05 -8.66 38.66
N GLY A 624 3.49 -9.86 38.51
CA GLY A 624 2.05 -10.12 38.35
C GLY A 624 1.55 -10.16 36.91
N ALA A 625 2.40 -9.88 35.92
CA ALA A 625 2.06 -10.03 34.49
C ALA A 625 2.12 -11.50 34.08
N ARG A 626 1.51 -11.81 32.91
CA ARG A 626 1.61 -13.14 32.29
C ARG A 626 2.88 -13.22 31.45
N ASP A 627 3.53 -14.40 31.48
CA ASP A 627 4.62 -14.71 30.55
C ASP A 627 4.05 -15.10 29.16
N HIS A 628 4.36 -14.32 28.16
CA HIS A 628 4.01 -14.53 26.75
C HIS A 628 5.17 -15.17 25.95
N ASN A 629 6.12 -15.82 26.64
CA ASN A 629 7.28 -16.40 25.98
C ASN A 629 6.88 -17.42 24.90
N PRO A 630 7.03 -17.09 23.61
CA PRO A 630 6.54 -17.92 22.53
C PRO A 630 7.31 -19.22 22.30
N ILE A 631 8.49 -19.37 22.91
CA ILE A 631 9.29 -20.59 22.83
C ILE A 631 9.14 -21.47 24.07
N ALA A 632 8.47 -21.01 25.13
CA ALA A 632 8.31 -21.79 26.36
C ALA A 632 7.58 -23.13 26.16
N THR A 633 6.63 -23.17 25.23
CA THR A 633 5.89 -24.40 24.84
C THR A 633 6.55 -25.19 23.72
N SER A 634 7.57 -24.62 23.08
CA SER A 634 8.26 -25.22 21.94
C SER A 634 9.62 -25.80 22.31
N ILE A 635 10.24 -25.35 23.39
CA ILE A 635 11.52 -25.88 23.88
C ILE A 635 11.32 -26.31 25.34
N LEU A 636 11.26 -27.61 25.54
CA LEU A 636 10.98 -28.26 26.83
C LEU A 636 12.22 -28.97 27.35
N ARG A 637 12.31 -29.15 28.68
CA ARG A 637 13.38 -29.88 29.34
C ARG A 637 13.03 -31.35 29.61
N SER A 638 11.79 -31.75 29.37
CA SER A 638 11.30 -33.11 29.49
C SER A 638 10.48 -33.48 28.27
N GLN A 639 10.42 -34.76 27.97
CA GLN A 639 9.64 -35.28 26.86
C GLN A 639 8.15 -34.93 27.06
N PRO A 640 7.48 -34.41 26.05
CA PRO A 640 6.02 -34.20 26.07
C PRO A 640 5.31 -35.55 26.32
N ALA A 641 4.23 -35.50 27.11
CA ALA A 641 3.44 -36.71 27.41
C ALA A 641 2.78 -37.30 26.17
N ASP A 642 2.44 -36.45 25.20
CA ASP A 642 1.80 -36.85 23.94
C ASP A 642 2.63 -36.37 22.76
N ILE A 643 3.35 -37.29 22.12
CA ILE A 643 4.17 -37.07 20.93
C ILE A 643 3.47 -37.55 19.64
N GLY A 644 2.21 -37.97 19.71
CA GLY A 644 1.45 -38.50 18.59
C GLY A 644 1.96 -39.89 18.16
N THR A 645 2.12 -40.10 16.86
CA THR A 645 2.67 -41.31 16.30
C THR A 645 4.18 -41.36 16.55
N PRO A 646 4.73 -42.33 17.28
CA PRO A 646 6.15 -42.43 17.51
C PRO A 646 6.93 -42.67 16.20
N VAL A 647 8.04 -41.98 16.05
CA VAL A 647 9.01 -42.11 14.96
C VAL A 647 10.39 -42.16 15.59
N SER A 648 11.30 -42.96 15.01
CA SER A 648 12.69 -43.00 15.47
C SER A 648 13.61 -42.79 14.28
N ALA A 649 14.19 -41.59 14.20
CA ALA A 649 15.20 -41.25 13.18
C ALA A 649 16.18 -40.23 13.73
N VAL A 650 17.46 -40.41 13.47
CA VAL A 650 18.50 -39.49 13.96
C VAL A 650 19.16 -38.77 12.78
N TYR A 651 19.22 -37.45 12.88
CA TYR A 651 19.87 -36.59 11.91
C TYR A 651 21.22 -36.11 12.46
N ASP A 652 22.28 -36.36 11.70
CA ASP A 652 23.67 -35.95 11.96
C ASP A 652 24.15 -36.27 13.39
N ASN A 653 23.68 -37.37 13.96
CA ASN A 653 23.89 -37.77 15.37
C ASN A 653 23.53 -36.66 16.40
N SER A 654 22.82 -35.63 15.99
CA SER A 654 22.56 -34.44 16.81
C SER A 654 21.09 -34.27 17.15
N ILE A 655 20.16 -34.62 16.25
CA ILE A 655 18.72 -34.43 16.45
C ILE A 655 18.02 -35.77 16.22
N GLU A 656 17.22 -36.19 17.17
CA GLU A 656 16.35 -37.39 17.05
C GLU A 656 14.91 -36.92 16.82
N LEU A 657 14.25 -37.34 15.74
CA LEU A 657 12.82 -37.23 15.56
C LEU A 657 12.15 -38.34 16.37
N ILE A 658 11.35 -37.98 17.38
CA ILE A 658 10.74 -38.93 18.32
C ILE A 658 9.25 -39.13 18.09
N GLY A 659 8.58 -38.23 17.36
CA GLY A 659 7.15 -38.35 17.12
C GLY A 659 6.59 -37.34 16.14
N VAL A 660 5.37 -37.57 15.69
CA VAL A 660 4.64 -36.70 14.76
C VAL A 660 3.15 -36.67 15.08
N LYS A 661 2.54 -35.49 14.97
CA LYS A 661 1.09 -35.31 14.92
C LYS A 661 0.72 -34.69 13.58
N MET A 662 -0.13 -35.36 12.83
CA MET A 662 -0.71 -34.89 11.59
C MET A 662 -2.10 -35.49 11.38
N PRO A 663 -3.01 -34.86 10.64
CA PRO A 663 -4.29 -35.43 10.26
C PRO A 663 -4.08 -36.61 9.29
N GLN A 664 -4.98 -37.61 9.33
CA GLN A 664 -4.95 -38.70 8.37
C GLN A 664 -5.54 -38.30 7.01
N ALA A 665 -6.45 -37.36 6.98
CA ALA A 665 -7.09 -36.87 5.76
C ALA A 665 -7.40 -35.39 5.85
N VAL A 666 -7.31 -34.71 4.70
CA VAL A 666 -7.55 -33.26 4.54
C VAL A 666 -8.25 -33.01 3.21
N GLY A 667 -9.10 -31.97 3.14
CA GLY A 667 -9.69 -31.51 1.88
C GLY A 667 -8.66 -30.80 0.99
N ARG A 668 -8.88 -30.85 -0.33
CA ARG A 668 -8.06 -30.07 -1.28
C ARG A 668 -8.27 -28.59 -1.04
N GLY A 669 -7.17 -27.84 -1.01
CA GLY A 669 -7.19 -26.39 -0.74
C GLY A 669 -7.28 -26.03 0.75
N ASP A 670 -7.49 -26.98 1.64
CA ASP A 670 -7.50 -26.74 3.08
C ASP A 670 -6.07 -26.59 3.62
N SER A 671 -5.98 -25.89 4.74
CA SER A 671 -4.74 -25.84 5.54
C SER A 671 -4.90 -26.69 6.80
N PHE A 672 -3.87 -27.39 7.17
CA PHE A 672 -3.85 -28.22 8.38
C PHE A 672 -2.60 -27.99 9.22
N THR A 673 -2.71 -28.31 10.49
CA THR A 673 -1.59 -28.21 11.44
C THR A 673 -0.84 -29.54 11.53
N MET A 674 0.48 -29.47 11.54
CA MET A 674 1.38 -30.56 11.76
C MET A 674 2.33 -30.22 12.90
N THR A 675 2.70 -31.22 13.73
CA THR A 675 3.67 -31.05 14.81
C THR A 675 4.72 -32.15 14.74
N LEU A 676 5.98 -31.75 14.72
CA LEU A 676 7.13 -32.63 14.80
C LEU A 676 7.76 -32.53 16.19
N PHE A 677 8.12 -33.64 16.78
CA PHE A 677 8.72 -33.72 18.09
C PHE A 677 10.15 -34.24 17.97
N TYR A 678 11.09 -33.42 18.44
CA TYR A 678 12.50 -33.75 18.37
C TYR A 678 13.13 -33.81 19.76
N LYS A 679 14.16 -34.62 19.90
CA LYS A 679 15.08 -34.61 21.06
C LYS A 679 16.47 -34.23 20.57
N VAL A 680 17.09 -33.29 21.23
CA VAL A 680 18.44 -32.84 20.90
C VAL A 680 19.45 -33.68 21.65
N LEU A 681 20.31 -34.40 20.91
CA LEU A 681 21.30 -35.32 21.44
C LEU A 681 22.66 -34.64 21.63
N LYS A 682 23.05 -33.78 20.64
CA LYS A 682 24.32 -33.08 20.63
C LYS A 682 24.09 -31.65 20.07
N PRO A 683 25.00 -30.69 20.30
CA PRO A 683 24.92 -29.36 19.68
C PRO A 683 24.79 -29.50 18.16
N VAL A 684 23.87 -28.72 17.59
CA VAL A 684 23.60 -28.76 16.14
C VAL A 684 24.53 -27.80 15.41
N GLY A 685 25.28 -28.31 14.45
CA GLY A 685 26.18 -27.54 13.61
C GLY A 685 25.39 -26.75 12.55
N GLY A 686 25.36 -25.40 12.68
CA GLY A 686 24.70 -24.53 11.74
C GLY A 686 23.19 -24.39 11.92
N SER A 687 22.59 -23.55 11.06
CA SER A 687 21.14 -23.32 11.04
C SER A 687 20.51 -24.09 9.89
N TRP A 688 19.52 -24.90 10.23
CA TRP A 688 18.81 -25.78 9.31
C TRP A 688 17.34 -25.44 9.30
N ARG A 689 16.73 -25.51 8.13
CA ARG A 689 15.29 -25.42 7.93
C ARG A 689 14.68 -26.82 7.94
N VAL A 690 13.41 -26.92 8.25
CA VAL A 690 12.65 -28.17 8.18
C VAL A 690 11.95 -28.24 6.83
N PHE A 691 12.04 -29.38 6.16
CA PHE A 691 11.16 -29.69 5.05
C PHE A 691 10.11 -30.72 5.46
N ALA A 692 8.91 -30.57 4.92
CA ALA A 692 7.84 -31.58 4.96
C ALA A 692 7.31 -31.75 3.53
N HIS A 693 7.64 -32.90 2.91
CA HIS A 693 7.29 -33.18 1.54
C HIS A 693 6.16 -34.22 1.48
N PHE A 694 5.15 -33.89 0.71
CA PHE A 694 3.98 -34.73 0.48
C PHE A 694 4.04 -35.26 -0.95
N ASP A 695 4.53 -36.47 -1.12
CA ASP A 695 4.74 -37.08 -2.43
C ASP A 695 3.52 -37.93 -2.81
N GLY A 696 2.87 -37.58 -3.92
CA GLY A 696 1.68 -38.21 -4.49
C GLY A 696 1.51 -37.86 -5.96
N GLY A 697 0.29 -37.71 -6.44
CA GLY A 697 0.02 -37.33 -7.84
C GLY A 697 0.63 -35.98 -8.23
N GLN A 698 0.63 -35.03 -7.32
CA GLN A 698 1.41 -33.78 -7.39
C GLN A 698 2.03 -33.53 -6.01
N ARG A 699 3.32 -33.20 -6.00
CA ARG A 699 4.02 -32.89 -4.75
C ARG A 699 3.65 -31.51 -4.24
N PHE A 700 3.46 -31.39 -2.91
CA PHE A 700 3.42 -30.12 -2.21
C PHE A 700 4.30 -30.18 -0.96
N ASN A 701 4.69 -29.02 -0.45
CA ASN A 701 5.67 -28.88 0.62
C ASN A 701 5.11 -28.06 1.79
N GLY A 702 5.59 -28.41 3.00
CA GLY A 702 5.42 -27.64 4.22
C GLY A 702 6.75 -27.14 4.78
N ASP A 703 7.65 -26.65 3.91
CA ASP A 703 8.98 -26.20 4.28
C ASP A 703 8.91 -24.93 5.12
N HIS A 704 9.65 -24.91 6.23
CA HIS A 704 9.59 -23.78 7.16
C HIS A 704 10.85 -23.66 8.03
N ASP A 705 11.00 -22.52 8.65
CA ASP A 705 12.01 -22.31 9.68
C ASP A 705 11.49 -22.89 11.02
N PRO A 706 12.30 -23.68 11.76
CA PRO A 706 11.88 -24.34 12.99
C PRO A 706 11.30 -23.36 14.00
N ILE A 707 10.28 -23.82 14.76
CA ILE A 707 9.61 -23.01 15.77
C ILE A 707 9.13 -21.66 15.19
N ARG A 708 8.59 -21.68 13.97
CA ARG A 708 8.13 -20.49 13.23
C ARG A 708 9.22 -19.44 13.03
N GLY A 709 10.46 -19.85 12.85
CA GLY A 709 11.63 -18.97 12.69
C GLY A 709 12.11 -18.29 13.96
N ARG A 710 11.53 -18.61 15.12
CA ARG A 710 11.87 -17.97 16.41
C ARG A 710 13.10 -18.54 17.08
N CYS A 711 13.51 -19.75 16.69
CA CYS A 711 14.69 -20.41 17.24
C CYS A 711 15.39 -21.31 16.23
N ALA A 712 16.49 -20.83 15.66
CA ALA A 712 17.31 -21.59 14.74
C ALA A 712 17.92 -22.84 15.43
N THR A 713 18.11 -23.91 14.67
CA THR A 713 18.65 -25.18 15.19
C THR A 713 20.00 -25.04 15.87
N SER A 714 20.84 -24.06 15.45
CA SER A 714 22.14 -23.77 16.05
C SER A 714 22.08 -23.34 17.53
N PHE A 715 20.91 -22.95 18.03
CA PHE A 715 20.70 -22.62 19.45
C PHE A 715 20.16 -23.77 20.28
N TRP A 716 19.75 -24.86 19.66
CA TRP A 716 19.20 -26.03 20.38
C TRP A 716 20.28 -26.68 21.24
N GLN A 717 19.92 -27.04 22.46
CA GLN A 717 20.87 -27.61 23.44
C GLN A 717 20.63 -29.08 23.66
N PRO A 718 21.68 -29.88 23.91
CA PRO A 718 21.53 -31.27 24.32
C PRO A 718 20.56 -31.42 25.50
N GLY A 719 19.63 -32.34 25.37
CA GLY A 719 18.57 -32.57 26.36
C GLY A 719 17.32 -31.72 26.16
N ASP A 720 17.30 -30.79 25.19
CA ASP A 720 16.07 -30.12 24.81
C ASP A 720 15.12 -31.05 24.04
N TYR A 721 13.84 -30.93 24.33
CA TYR A 721 12.75 -31.51 23.56
C TYR A 721 12.06 -30.40 22.80
N ILE A 722 12.08 -30.48 21.46
CA ILE A 722 11.56 -29.45 20.56
C ILE A 722 10.18 -29.86 20.08
N VAL A 723 9.21 -28.99 20.24
CA VAL A 723 7.85 -29.11 19.73
C VAL A 723 7.68 -28.11 18.59
N ASP A 724 7.82 -28.57 17.37
CA ASP A 724 7.75 -27.74 16.17
C ASP A 724 6.39 -27.88 15.51
N THR A 725 5.53 -26.86 15.71
CA THR A 725 4.16 -26.83 15.20
C THR A 725 4.04 -25.80 14.08
N PHE A 726 3.61 -26.25 12.92
CA PHE A 726 3.48 -25.43 11.72
C PHE A 726 2.21 -25.76 10.94
N THR A 727 1.84 -24.86 10.02
CA THR A 727 0.67 -25.04 9.15
C THR A 727 1.13 -25.38 7.74
N VAL A 728 0.51 -26.38 7.17
CA VAL A 728 0.73 -26.83 5.79
C VAL A 728 -0.53 -26.51 4.98
N SER A 729 -0.38 -25.96 3.79
CA SER A 729 -1.46 -25.83 2.84
C SER A 729 -1.49 -27.05 1.92
N ALA A 730 -2.65 -27.73 1.86
CA ALA A 730 -2.85 -28.89 0.98
C ALA A 730 -3.01 -28.50 -0.50
N GLY A 731 -2.40 -27.40 -0.90
CA GLY A 731 -2.36 -26.89 -2.26
C GLY A 731 -3.66 -26.24 -2.72
N ASN A 732 -3.84 -26.20 -4.03
CA ASN A 732 -5.04 -25.65 -4.62
C ASN A 732 -6.04 -26.78 -4.98
N LEU A 733 -7.23 -26.38 -5.42
CA LEU A 733 -8.31 -27.30 -5.82
C LEU A 733 -7.96 -28.21 -7.00
N THR A 734 -6.82 -27.99 -7.68
CA THR A 734 -6.36 -28.77 -8.83
C THR A 734 -5.51 -30.00 -8.44
N PHE A 735 -5.13 -30.14 -7.17
CA PHE A 735 -4.32 -31.28 -6.73
C PHE A 735 -5.05 -32.61 -6.87
N THR A 736 -4.28 -33.64 -7.22
CA THR A 736 -4.80 -35.00 -7.38
C THR A 736 -5.26 -35.56 -6.05
N LYS A 737 -6.50 -36.06 -5.98
CA LYS A 737 -7.01 -36.79 -4.82
C LYS A 737 -6.25 -38.12 -4.65
N GLY A 738 -6.10 -38.54 -3.42
CA GLY A 738 -5.46 -39.80 -3.13
C GLY A 738 -4.51 -39.79 -1.93
N ALA A 739 -3.74 -40.84 -1.80
CA ALA A 739 -2.78 -40.97 -0.70
C ALA A 739 -1.44 -40.33 -1.07
N TYR A 740 -0.95 -39.49 -0.18
CA TYR A 740 0.36 -38.87 -0.24
C TYR A 740 1.29 -39.49 0.82
N THR A 741 2.47 -39.89 0.42
CA THR A 741 3.50 -40.29 1.37
C THR A 741 4.19 -39.05 1.94
N VAL A 742 4.32 -39.00 3.27
CA VAL A 742 4.88 -37.82 3.93
C VAL A 742 6.30 -38.07 4.36
N TYR A 743 7.20 -37.21 3.92
CA TYR A 743 8.63 -37.25 4.25
C TYR A 743 9.01 -35.95 4.96
N VAL A 744 9.88 -36.06 5.99
CA VAL A 744 10.42 -34.92 6.71
C VAL A 744 11.94 -35.00 6.84
N GLY A 745 12.56 -33.88 7.07
CA GLY A 745 13.97 -33.76 7.36
C GLY A 745 14.42 -32.30 7.48
N PHE A 746 15.73 -32.12 7.50
CA PHE A 746 16.35 -30.83 7.60
C PHE A 746 17.13 -30.50 6.32
N PHE A 747 17.14 -29.25 5.94
CA PHE A 747 17.91 -28.77 4.78
C PHE A 747 18.52 -27.39 5.03
N THR A 748 19.55 -27.08 4.25
CA THR A 748 20.22 -25.77 4.25
C THR A 748 20.69 -25.43 2.83
N GLY A 749 21.08 -24.18 2.61
CA GLY A 749 21.50 -23.66 1.31
C GLY A 749 20.39 -22.96 0.54
N ALA A 750 20.69 -22.59 -0.70
CA ALA A 750 19.76 -21.95 -1.64
C ALA A 750 19.87 -22.65 -3.01
N ASN A 751 18.83 -22.49 -3.83
CA ASN A 751 18.80 -23.05 -5.18
C ASN A 751 20.00 -22.54 -6.03
N PRO A 752 20.78 -23.41 -6.71
CA PRO A 752 20.61 -24.88 -6.82
C PRO A 752 21.34 -25.71 -5.74
N ASN A 753 22.01 -25.06 -4.78
CA ASN A 753 22.95 -25.74 -3.83
C ASN A 753 22.26 -26.17 -2.53
N TRP A 754 21.12 -26.86 -2.64
CA TRP A 754 20.43 -27.43 -1.48
C TRP A 754 21.19 -28.63 -0.92
N ARG A 755 21.28 -28.72 0.41
CA ARG A 755 21.88 -29.82 1.11
C ARG A 755 20.97 -30.33 2.24
N ASN A 756 20.58 -31.58 2.20
CA ASN A 756 19.83 -32.20 3.28
C ASN A 756 20.78 -32.68 4.39
N MET A 757 20.31 -32.60 5.63
CA MET A 757 21.05 -33.13 6.78
C MET A 757 21.09 -34.68 6.69
N PRO A 758 22.26 -35.32 6.87
CA PRO A 758 22.35 -36.76 6.80
C PRO A 758 21.50 -37.44 7.88
N VAL A 759 20.76 -38.45 7.51
CA VAL A 759 20.10 -39.35 8.47
C VAL A 759 21.08 -40.45 8.83
N THR A 760 21.45 -40.56 10.12
CA THR A 760 22.45 -41.51 10.63
C THR A 760 21.83 -42.75 11.24
N ALA A 761 20.55 -42.69 11.63
CA ALA A 761 19.78 -43.85 12.09
C ALA A 761 18.31 -43.70 11.72
N GLY A 762 17.62 -44.76 11.43
CA GLY A 762 16.20 -44.78 11.04
C GLY A 762 15.98 -45.08 9.54
N ASP A 763 14.72 -45.26 9.17
CA ASP A 763 14.31 -45.49 7.78
C ASP A 763 14.37 -44.24 6.93
N LYS A 764 15.23 -44.23 5.91
CA LYS A 764 15.45 -43.06 5.04
C LYS A 764 15.48 -43.47 3.57
N ASP A 765 15.13 -42.52 2.72
CA ASP A 765 15.37 -42.65 1.29
C ASP A 765 16.79 -42.18 0.86
N SER A 766 17.07 -42.29 -0.45
CA SER A 766 18.35 -41.87 -1.02
C SER A 766 18.66 -40.38 -0.83
N ASN A 767 17.66 -39.57 -0.56
CA ASN A 767 17.77 -38.13 -0.34
C ASN A 767 17.82 -37.71 1.14
N ASN A 768 18.07 -38.66 2.05
CA ASN A 768 18.05 -38.44 3.51
C ASN A 768 16.70 -37.87 4.00
N ARG A 769 15.57 -38.35 3.44
CA ARG A 769 14.23 -37.98 3.89
C ARG A 769 13.65 -39.12 4.72
N VAL A 770 13.10 -38.84 5.88
CA VAL A 770 12.47 -39.80 6.77
C VAL A 770 10.99 -39.91 6.46
N LYS A 771 10.51 -41.11 6.16
CA LYS A 771 9.08 -41.38 5.97
C LYS A 771 8.36 -41.43 7.31
N ILE A 772 7.33 -40.57 7.48
CA ILE A 772 6.61 -40.46 8.76
C ILE A 772 5.14 -40.90 8.70
N GLY A 773 4.62 -41.19 7.51
CA GLY A 773 3.25 -41.65 7.36
C GLY A 773 2.64 -41.36 6.01
N ARG A 774 1.30 -41.38 5.96
CA ARG A 774 0.50 -41.06 4.78
C ARG A 774 -0.58 -40.07 5.13
N LEU A 775 -0.86 -39.17 4.21
CA LEU A 775 -1.98 -38.21 4.24
C LEU A 775 -2.92 -38.52 3.07
N VAL A 776 -4.22 -38.58 3.30
CA VAL A 776 -5.21 -38.73 2.24
C VAL A 776 -5.80 -37.35 1.87
N LEU A 777 -5.63 -36.97 0.61
CA LEU A 777 -6.24 -35.75 0.06
C LEU A 777 -7.61 -36.09 -0.55
N LYS A 778 -8.70 -35.51 0.01
CA LYS A 778 -10.10 -35.78 -0.35
C LYS A 778 -10.66 -34.83 -1.41
#